data_4c5511337d4cfe051110fa482359aef7
#
_entry.id   4c5511337d4cfe051110fa482359aef7
#
_cell.length_a   1.000
_cell.length_b   1.000
_cell.length_c   1.000
_cell.angle_alpha   90.00
_cell.angle_beta   90.00
_cell.angle_gamma   90.00
#
_symmetry.space_group_name_H-M   'P 1'
#
loop_
_entity.id
_entity.type
_entity.pdbx_description
1 polymer ?
#
loop_
_entity_poly.entity_id
_entity_poly.type
_entity_poly.pdbx_seq_one_letter_code
_entity_poly.pdbx_strand_id
1 'polypeptide(L)'
;MEEIRIRGARTHNLKNINLDLPRNKLIVITGLSGSGKSSLAFDTLYAEGQRRYVESLSAYARQFLQLMEKPDVDLIEGLSPAISIEQKATSHNPRSTVGTVTEIHDYLRLLYARVGTPYCPQHPHEPLAAQTVSQMVDAVLAMPEGTKLMILAPVVAGRKGEHGDLFQAMQAQGFVRFRVASGVNAAKIYEIDELPKLKKTEKHSIDVVIDRVKVNPEIKQRLAESFETALRLADGRAVAYEMDTEKETVFSNKFACNVCGYSLQELEPRLFSFNNPMGACQECDGLGHIEFFDPKRIVAFPHLSLASGAVKGWDRRNQFYFQMLQSLAAHYDFDLDKPFETLPKTAQEAVLFGSGKAAIPFSYVNERGRTVIREHTFEGVVNNLQRRYRETDSMAVKEELAKFINEKKCPACEGARLRTEARFVKIGQGAQQRAIYEVSDKPLRDTLAFFETLELSGAKKDIAERVIKEITARLKFLNNVGLDYLSLDRSADTLSGGEAQRIRLASQIGSGLTGVMYVLDEPSIGLHQRDNDRLIATLKHLRDIGNSVLVVEHDEDAIRTADYIVDMGPGAGVHGGAVIAAGSLPEIMRSEHSLTAQYLDGRRKIEVPKKRTKMDPARQLVITGARGNNLKNVSLTLPVGLMTCVTGVSGSGKSTLINDTLYPALSRHLYGSQTEPAEHDAIHGLEHFDKVISVDQAPIGRTPRSNPATYTGVFTPIRDLFATVPTAKERGYSAGRFSFNVKGGRCEACQGDGVIKVEMHFLPDVYVPCDVCHGKRYNRETLEVQYKGKNITEVLEMTVEDAHEFFKPVPVIARKLQTLLDVGLGYIKLGQSATTLSGGEAQRVKLSLELSKRDTGRTLYILDEPTTGLHFADIDLLLKVIHRLRDQGNTLAIIEHNLDVIKTADWIVDLGPEGGAGGGTIVASGTPEDVAKNKASVTGKYLKPLLKA
;
A
#
# COMPACT_ATOMS: atom_id res chain seq x y z
N MET A 1 -40.25 -5.91 11.46
CA MET A 1 -39.59 -5.49 12.72
C MET A 1 -38.90 -4.18 12.50
N GLU A 2 -39.11 -3.19 13.34
CA GLU A 2 -38.50 -1.87 13.22
C GLU A 2 -37.22 -1.74 14.10
N GLU A 3 -36.95 -2.76 14.90
CA GLU A 3 -35.84 -2.77 15.86
C GLU A 3 -35.04 -4.06 15.79
N ILE A 4 -33.75 -3.96 16.15
CA ILE A 4 -32.85 -5.07 16.43
C ILE A 4 -32.83 -5.24 17.93
N ARG A 5 -33.30 -6.40 18.42
CA ARG A 5 -33.40 -6.69 19.84
C ARG A 5 -32.29 -7.64 20.27
N ILE A 6 -31.47 -7.20 21.19
CA ILE A 6 -30.37 -7.97 21.78
C ILE A 6 -30.75 -8.33 23.22
N ARG A 7 -30.56 -9.59 23.60
CA ARG A 7 -30.78 -10.07 24.96
C ARG A 7 -29.64 -10.96 25.41
N GLY A 8 -29.06 -10.64 26.54
CA GLY A 8 -28.03 -11.47 27.17
C GLY A 8 -26.71 -11.54 26.44
N ALA A 9 -26.24 -10.46 25.85
CA ALA A 9 -24.93 -10.44 25.18
C ALA A 9 -23.79 -10.45 26.19
N ARG A 10 -22.91 -11.47 26.09
CA ARG A 10 -21.80 -11.73 27.03
C ARG A 10 -20.47 -11.97 26.33
N THR A 11 -20.39 -11.70 25.03
CA THR A 11 -19.17 -11.90 24.24
C THR A 11 -18.01 -11.07 24.84
N HIS A 12 -16.87 -11.69 25.06
CA HIS A 12 -15.68 -11.08 25.69
C HIS A 12 -15.99 -10.42 27.04
N ASN A 13 -15.83 -9.10 27.12
CA ASN A 13 -16.06 -8.35 28.36
C ASN A 13 -17.50 -7.81 28.53
N LEU A 14 -18.42 -8.14 27.62
CA LEU A 14 -19.81 -7.68 27.71
C LEU A 14 -20.54 -8.28 28.92
N LYS A 15 -21.25 -7.44 29.65
CA LYS A 15 -21.90 -7.78 30.92
C LYS A 15 -23.40 -8.00 30.75
N ASN A 16 -23.77 -9.08 30.07
CA ASN A 16 -25.18 -9.48 29.92
C ASN A 16 -26.06 -8.35 29.36
N ILE A 17 -25.64 -7.78 28.23
CA ILE A 17 -26.30 -6.59 27.67
C ILE A 17 -27.66 -6.93 27.10
N ASN A 18 -28.66 -6.10 27.45
CA ASN A 18 -29.96 -6.03 26.81
C ASN A 18 -30.12 -4.67 26.16
N LEU A 19 -30.34 -4.66 24.84
CA LEU A 19 -30.36 -3.44 24.05
C LEU A 19 -31.30 -3.55 22.87
N ASP A 20 -32.06 -2.50 22.61
CA ASP A 20 -32.92 -2.37 21.44
C ASP A 20 -32.39 -1.26 20.54
N LEU A 21 -32.06 -1.58 19.29
CA LEU A 21 -31.49 -0.66 18.32
C LEU A 21 -32.49 -0.40 17.17
N PRO A 22 -32.72 0.85 16.78
CA PRO A 22 -33.61 1.15 15.66
C PRO A 22 -33.01 0.69 14.33
N ARG A 23 -33.81 0.11 13.44
CA ARG A 23 -33.39 -0.24 12.09
C ARG A 23 -33.42 0.99 11.16
N ASN A 24 -32.65 0.92 10.08
CA ASN A 24 -32.58 1.97 9.04
C ASN A 24 -32.19 3.34 9.63
N LYS A 25 -31.32 3.33 10.60
CA LYS A 25 -30.78 4.52 11.28
C LYS A 25 -29.25 4.50 11.30
N LEU A 26 -28.68 5.67 11.49
CA LEU A 26 -27.26 5.82 11.80
C LEU A 26 -27.06 5.69 13.31
N ILE A 27 -26.42 4.59 13.70
CA ILE A 27 -26.19 4.24 15.10
C ILE A 27 -24.68 4.37 15.36
N VAL A 28 -24.29 5.16 16.35
CA VAL A 28 -22.92 5.29 16.79
C VAL A 28 -22.74 4.59 18.13
N ILE A 29 -21.79 3.66 18.19
CA ILE A 29 -21.35 2.99 19.41
C ILE A 29 -20.05 3.64 19.85
N THR A 30 -20.05 4.27 21.02
CA THR A 30 -18.91 5.01 21.56
C THR A 30 -18.58 4.58 22.99
N GLY A 31 -17.51 5.11 23.56
CA GLY A 31 -17.03 4.81 24.90
C GLY A 31 -15.51 4.71 24.96
N LEU A 32 -14.97 4.49 26.15
CA LEU A 32 -13.52 4.34 26.38
C LEU A 32 -12.90 3.21 25.55
N SER A 33 -11.61 3.31 25.27
CA SER A 33 -10.85 2.19 24.71
C SER A 33 -10.97 0.96 25.61
N GLY A 34 -11.27 -0.21 25.00
CA GLY A 34 -11.48 -1.44 25.77
C GLY A 34 -12.82 -1.55 26.48
N SER A 35 -13.78 -0.66 26.25
CA SER A 35 -15.11 -0.70 26.88
C SER A 35 -16.08 -1.75 26.31
N GLY A 36 -15.69 -2.47 25.26
CA GLY A 36 -16.51 -3.52 24.65
C GLY A 36 -17.26 -3.10 23.38
N LYS A 37 -16.97 -1.95 22.79
CA LYS A 37 -17.61 -1.45 21.55
C LYS A 37 -17.50 -2.43 20.39
N SER A 38 -16.28 -2.87 20.10
CA SER A 38 -16.02 -3.82 19.00
C SER A 38 -16.62 -5.19 19.31
N SER A 39 -16.62 -5.63 20.57
CA SER A 39 -17.27 -6.85 20.99
C SER A 39 -18.78 -6.83 20.75
N LEU A 40 -19.43 -5.69 20.95
CA LEU A 40 -20.86 -5.53 20.64
C LEU A 40 -21.10 -5.46 19.13
N ALA A 41 -20.37 -4.59 18.42
CA ALA A 41 -20.60 -4.29 17.01
C ALA A 41 -20.18 -5.45 16.09
N PHE A 42 -18.95 -5.95 16.25
CA PHE A 42 -18.35 -6.95 15.36
C PHE A 42 -18.51 -8.37 15.86
N ASP A 43 -18.08 -8.66 17.10
CA ASP A 43 -18.07 -10.02 17.63
C ASP A 43 -19.47 -10.51 18.05
N THR A 44 -20.45 -9.64 18.16
CA THR A 44 -21.85 -9.98 18.48
C THR A 44 -22.79 -9.73 17.30
N LEU A 45 -23.04 -8.48 16.92
CA LEU A 45 -24.03 -8.13 15.91
C LEU A 45 -23.64 -8.58 14.50
N TYR A 46 -22.44 -8.21 14.06
CA TYR A 46 -21.95 -8.60 12.73
C TYR A 46 -21.74 -10.11 12.65
N ALA A 47 -21.11 -10.71 13.65
CA ALA A 47 -20.84 -12.15 13.68
C ALA A 47 -22.13 -12.97 13.58
N GLU A 48 -23.17 -12.62 14.32
CA GLU A 48 -24.46 -13.33 14.26
C GLU A 48 -25.20 -13.07 12.95
N GLY A 49 -25.17 -11.84 12.42
CA GLY A 49 -25.77 -11.50 11.12
C GLY A 49 -25.12 -12.27 9.97
N GLN A 50 -23.79 -12.34 9.97
CA GLN A 50 -23.03 -13.07 8.96
C GLN A 50 -23.22 -14.60 9.10
N ARG A 51 -23.22 -15.11 10.32
CA ARG A 51 -23.42 -16.55 10.59
C ARG A 51 -24.78 -17.01 10.06
N ARG A 52 -25.87 -16.30 10.35
CA ARG A 52 -27.21 -16.62 9.86
C ARG A 52 -27.29 -16.56 8.34
N TYR A 53 -26.65 -15.58 7.72
CA TYR A 53 -26.59 -15.46 6.28
C TYR A 53 -25.89 -16.68 5.66
N VAL A 54 -24.71 -17.03 6.16
CA VAL A 54 -23.93 -18.18 5.67
C VAL A 54 -24.68 -19.51 5.91
N GLU A 55 -25.37 -19.68 7.03
CA GLU A 55 -26.20 -20.85 7.30
C GLU A 55 -27.38 -21.01 6.32
N SER A 56 -27.89 -19.91 5.79
CA SER A 56 -28.96 -19.91 4.79
C SER A 56 -28.51 -20.40 3.40
N LEU A 57 -27.18 -20.42 3.15
CA LEU A 57 -26.59 -20.85 1.87
C LEU A 57 -26.57 -22.37 1.73
N SER A 58 -26.39 -22.84 0.49
CA SER A 58 -26.23 -24.26 0.21
C SER A 58 -25.01 -24.87 0.92
N ALA A 59 -25.03 -26.18 1.21
CA ALA A 59 -23.93 -26.89 1.81
C ALA A 59 -22.62 -26.75 1.01
N TYR A 60 -22.71 -26.69 -0.32
CA TYR A 60 -21.56 -26.46 -1.20
C TYR A 60 -20.96 -25.07 -1.00
N ALA A 61 -21.79 -24.00 -1.00
CA ALA A 61 -21.31 -22.63 -0.79
C ALA A 61 -20.68 -22.46 0.61
N ARG A 62 -21.23 -23.11 1.63
CA ARG A 62 -20.69 -23.07 3.01
C ARG A 62 -19.29 -23.65 3.15
N GLN A 63 -18.86 -24.56 2.27
CA GLN A 63 -17.50 -25.13 2.30
C GLN A 63 -16.43 -24.09 1.95
N PHE A 64 -16.78 -23.03 1.24
CA PHE A 64 -15.87 -21.97 0.81
C PHE A 64 -15.92 -20.71 1.69
N LEU A 65 -16.87 -20.67 2.64
CA LEU A 65 -17.05 -19.51 3.51
C LEU A 65 -16.71 -19.91 4.95
N GLN A 66 -15.90 -19.05 5.58
CA GLN A 66 -15.57 -19.22 6.98
C GLN A 66 -16.82 -18.96 7.84
N LEU A 67 -17.25 -19.98 8.59
CA LEU A 67 -18.28 -19.79 9.60
C LEU A 67 -17.68 -18.99 10.76
N MET A 68 -18.32 -17.87 11.08
CA MET A 68 -18.00 -17.14 12.30
C MET A 68 -18.44 -17.95 13.54
N GLU A 69 -17.65 -17.84 14.60
CA GLU A 69 -18.05 -18.41 15.88
C GLU A 69 -19.38 -17.84 16.36
N LYS A 70 -20.21 -18.69 16.94
CA LYS A 70 -21.47 -18.22 17.51
C LYS A 70 -21.18 -17.30 18.70
N PRO A 71 -21.64 -16.04 18.68
CA PRO A 71 -21.46 -15.16 19.83
C PRO A 71 -22.21 -15.67 21.05
N ASP A 72 -21.67 -15.35 22.23
CA ASP A 72 -22.35 -15.66 23.50
C ASP A 72 -23.47 -14.65 23.74
N VAL A 73 -24.65 -15.00 23.28
CA VAL A 73 -25.85 -14.18 23.36
C VAL A 73 -27.09 -15.08 23.47
N ASP A 74 -28.05 -14.70 24.32
CA ASP A 74 -29.29 -15.46 24.46
C ASP A 74 -30.19 -15.35 23.25
N LEU A 75 -30.42 -14.12 22.77
CA LEU A 75 -31.29 -13.84 21.64
C LEU A 75 -30.87 -12.58 20.89
N ILE A 76 -30.89 -12.62 19.57
CA ILE A 76 -30.87 -11.42 18.70
C ILE A 76 -31.97 -11.59 17.65
N GLU A 77 -32.88 -10.61 17.58
CA GLU A 77 -33.97 -10.54 16.62
C GLU A 77 -33.81 -9.31 15.70
N GLY A 78 -34.41 -9.35 14.53
CA GLY A 78 -34.46 -8.21 13.61
C GLY A 78 -33.17 -7.91 12.84
N LEU A 79 -32.18 -8.81 12.87
CA LEU A 79 -30.95 -8.64 12.08
C LEU A 79 -31.22 -8.69 10.58
N SER A 80 -30.58 -7.79 9.85
CA SER A 80 -30.39 -7.84 8.41
C SER A 80 -29.09 -8.56 8.05
N PRO A 81 -28.90 -8.97 6.78
CA PRO A 81 -27.58 -9.37 6.28
C PRO A 81 -26.56 -8.28 6.62
N ALA A 82 -25.40 -8.67 7.19
CA ALA A 82 -24.42 -7.75 7.71
C ALA A 82 -23.18 -7.68 6.83
N ILE A 83 -22.65 -6.48 6.64
CA ILE A 83 -21.38 -6.21 5.94
C ILE A 83 -20.47 -5.47 6.89
N SER A 84 -19.27 -6.03 7.11
CA SER A 84 -18.23 -5.42 7.93
C SER A 84 -17.25 -4.62 7.09
N ILE A 85 -16.90 -3.44 7.54
CA ILE A 85 -15.90 -2.56 6.93
C ILE A 85 -14.86 -2.21 8.00
N GLU A 86 -13.87 -3.10 8.14
CA GLU A 86 -12.78 -2.98 9.10
C GLU A 86 -11.54 -2.30 8.50
N GLN A 87 -10.63 -1.86 9.34
CA GLN A 87 -9.39 -1.18 8.96
C GLN A 87 -8.26 -2.11 8.47
N LYS A 88 -8.48 -3.40 8.40
CA LYS A 88 -7.44 -4.35 7.97
C LYS A 88 -6.93 -4.03 6.56
N ALA A 89 -5.62 -4.14 6.36
CA ALA A 89 -4.99 -3.96 5.04
C ALA A 89 -5.72 -4.78 3.97
N THR A 90 -5.97 -4.16 2.82
CA THR A 90 -6.79 -4.75 1.75
C THR A 90 -6.11 -5.90 1.05
N SER A 91 -4.83 -5.81 0.79
CA SER A 91 -4.06 -6.83 0.08
C SER A 91 -2.58 -6.50 0.15
N HIS A 92 -1.75 -7.52 0.34
CA HIS A 92 -0.30 -7.41 0.14
C HIS A 92 0.12 -7.79 -1.29
N ASN A 93 -0.85 -7.93 -2.20
CA ASN A 93 -0.54 -8.23 -3.60
C ASN A 93 -0.12 -6.94 -4.32
N PRO A 94 1.13 -6.83 -4.81
CA PRO A 94 1.64 -5.64 -5.49
C PRO A 94 0.93 -5.32 -6.82
N ARG A 95 0.13 -6.25 -7.33
CA ARG A 95 -0.69 -6.07 -8.52
C ARG A 95 -2.09 -5.50 -8.22
N SER A 96 -2.47 -5.39 -6.95
CA SER A 96 -3.73 -4.75 -6.56
C SER A 96 -3.56 -3.23 -6.55
N THR A 97 -4.47 -2.53 -7.20
CA THR A 97 -4.52 -1.06 -7.25
C THR A 97 -5.87 -0.56 -6.79
N VAL A 98 -5.97 0.74 -6.50
CA VAL A 98 -7.26 1.38 -6.20
C VAL A 98 -8.28 1.07 -7.31
N GLY A 99 -7.87 1.17 -8.57
CA GLY A 99 -8.74 0.87 -9.71
C GLY A 99 -9.25 -0.57 -9.77
N THR A 100 -8.40 -1.55 -9.40
CA THR A 100 -8.80 -2.97 -9.40
C THR A 100 -9.67 -3.33 -8.20
N VAL A 101 -9.39 -2.78 -7.03
CA VAL A 101 -10.19 -3.02 -5.81
C VAL A 101 -11.59 -2.41 -5.91
N THR A 102 -11.73 -1.28 -6.59
CA THR A 102 -13.01 -0.60 -6.82
C THR A 102 -13.75 -1.08 -8.05
N GLU A 103 -13.20 -2.04 -8.79
CA GLU A 103 -13.72 -2.54 -10.09
C GLU A 103 -13.74 -1.47 -11.20
N ILE A 104 -13.34 -0.23 -10.92
CA ILE A 104 -13.31 0.83 -11.94
C ILE A 104 -12.40 0.44 -13.10
N HIS A 105 -11.29 -0.24 -12.83
CA HIS A 105 -10.38 -0.71 -13.88
C HIS A 105 -11.03 -1.70 -14.83
N ASP A 106 -11.95 -2.53 -14.36
CA ASP A 106 -12.68 -3.48 -15.20
C ASP A 106 -13.62 -2.76 -16.17
N TYR A 107 -14.30 -1.72 -15.70
CA TYR A 107 -15.10 -0.86 -16.56
C TYR A 107 -14.24 -0.04 -17.54
N LEU A 108 -13.07 0.44 -17.12
CA LEU A 108 -12.14 1.12 -18.01
C LEU A 108 -11.65 0.20 -19.12
N ARG A 109 -11.25 -1.04 -18.80
CA ARG A 109 -10.85 -2.03 -19.80
C ARG A 109 -11.95 -2.28 -20.82
N LEU A 110 -13.19 -2.43 -20.37
CA LEU A 110 -14.33 -2.61 -21.25
C LEU A 110 -14.57 -1.37 -22.12
N LEU A 111 -14.49 -0.18 -21.56
CA LEU A 111 -14.67 1.08 -22.27
C LEU A 111 -13.63 1.24 -23.37
N TYR A 112 -12.34 1.06 -23.05
CA TYR A 112 -11.27 1.20 -24.03
C TYR A 112 -11.30 0.14 -25.12
N ALA A 113 -11.74 -1.07 -24.81
CA ALA A 113 -11.93 -2.13 -25.79
C ALA A 113 -13.07 -1.85 -26.78
N ARG A 114 -14.12 -1.17 -26.32
CA ARG A 114 -15.34 -0.95 -27.13
C ARG A 114 -15.35 0.37 -27.90
N VAL A 115 -14.83 1.44 -27.31
CA VAL A 115 -14.88 2.77 -27.91
C VAL A 115 -13.50 3.41 -28.13
N GLY A 116 -12.42 2.78 -27.67
CA GLY A 116 -11.07 3.25 -27.84
C GLY A 116 -10.68 3.30 -29.33
N THR A 117 -9.86 4.27 -29.68
CA THR A 117 -9.22 4.37 -30.99
C THR A 117 -7.75 4.03 -30.84
N PRO A 118 -7.27 2.94 -31.47
CA PRO A 118 -5.85 2.58 -31.43
C PRO A 118 -5.05 3.47 -32.36
N TYR A 119 -3.84 3.81 -31.93
CA TYR A 119 -2.86 4.58 -32.71
C TYR A 119 -1.59 3.77 -32.93
N CYS A 120 -0.85 4.12 -33.97
CA CYS A 120 0.43 3.49 -34.23
C CYS A 120 1.50 3.94 -33.23
N PRO A 121 2.22 3.04 -32.57
CA PRO A 121 3.31 3.42 -31.65
C PRO A 121 4.43 4.23 -32.31
N GLN A 122 4.71 3.97 -33.59
CA GLN A 122 5.73 4.69 -34.36
C GLN A 122 5.20 6.00 -34.98
N HIS A 123 3.89 6.07 -35.21
CA HIS A 123 3.21 7.24 -35.76
C HIS A 123 2.02 7.63 -34.86
N PRO A 124 2.27 8.25 -33.71
CA PRO A 124 1.25 8.43 -32.64
C PRO A 124 0.05 9.31 -33.04
N HIS A 125 0.13 9.99 -34.14
CA HIS A 125 -0.96 10.82 -34.71
C HIS A 125 -1.81 10.07 -35.73
N GLU A 126 -1.37 8.88 -36.17
CA GLU A 126 -2.06 8.06 -37.18
C GLU A 126 -2.96 7.03 -36.48
N PRO A 127 -4.30 7.15 -36.59
CA PRO A 127 -5.19 6.15 -36.06
C PRO A 127 -5.08 4.85 -36.89
N LEU A 128 -5.12 3.72 -36.20
CA LEU A 128 -5.22 2.42 -36.84
C LEU A 128 -6.67 2.20 -37.26
N ALA A 129 -6.89 1.90 -38.52
CA ALA A 129 -8.21 1.67 -39.07
C ALA A 129 -8.39 0.22 -39.53
N ALA A 130 -9.50 -0.39 -39.21
CA ALA A 130 -9.98 -1.63 -39.80
C ALA A 130 -10.88 -1.31 -40.99
N GLN A 131 -10.57 -1.86 -42.13
CA GLN A 131 -11.34 -1.63 -43.37
C GLN A 131 -12.25 -2.82 -43.64
N THR A 132 -13.46 -2.57 -44.10
CA THR A 132 -14.32 -3.61 -44.63
C THR A 132 -13.89 -3.95 -46.06
N VAL A 133 -14.18 -5.16 -46.53
CA VAL A 133 -13.94 -5.54 -47.93
C VAL A 133 -14.56 -4.55 -48.92
N SER A 134 -15.76 -4.04 -48.64
CA SER A 134 -16.41 -3.01 -49.45
C SER A 134 -15.59 -1.73 -49.54
N GLN A 135 -15.02 -1.27 -48.44
CA GLN A 135 -14.17 -0.08 -48.41
C GLN A 135 -12.84 -0.30 -49.19
N MET A 136 -12.26 -1.51 -49.10
CA MET A 136 -11.06 -1.86 -49.84
C MET A 136 -11.38 -1.85 -51.36
N VAL A 137 -12.49 -2.43 -51.76
CA VAL A 137 -12.97 -2.42 -53.18
C VAL A 137 -13.19 -0.99 -53.65
N ASP A 138 -13.91 -0.17 -52.89
CA ASP A 138 -14.18 1.21 -53.24
C ASP A 138 -12.92 2.05 -53.36
N ALA A 139 -11.90 1.81 -52.49
CA ALA A 139 -10.60 2.48 -52.56
C ALA A 139 -9.83 2.10 -53.85
N VAL A 140 -9.89 0.84 -54.29
CA VAL A 140 -9.29 0.40 -55.57
C VAL A 140 -10.05 0.96 -56.78
N LEU A 141 -11.39 0.96 -56.71
CA LEU A 141 -12.19 1.52 -57.83
C LEU A 141 -12.09 3.05 -57.97
N ALA A 142 -11.64 3.74 -56.89
CA ALA A 142 -11.32 5.17 -56.95
C ALA A 142 -9.99 5.49 -57.63
N MET A 143 -9.16 4.49 -57.94
CA MET A 143 -7.94 4.65 -58.73
C MET A 143 -8.28 4.93 -60.18
N PRO A 144 -7.35 5.53 -60.97
CA PRO A 144 -7.57 5.80 -62.39
C PRO A 144 -7.99 4.55 -63.15
N GLU A 145 -9.02 4.67 -64.01
CA GLU A 145 -9.50 3.58 -64.85
C GLU A 145 -8.36 3.07 -65.76
N GLY A 146 -8.21 1.77 -65.85
CA GLY A 146 -7.16 1.15 -66.63
C GLY A 146 -5.87 0.83 -65.88
N THR A 147 -5.74 1.27 -64.61
CA THR A 147 -4.60 0.90 -63.76
C THR A 147 -4.49 -0.61 -63.61
N LYS A 148 -3.27 -1.15 -63.88
CA LYS A 148 -2.99 -2.58 -63.71
C LYS A 148 -2.53 -2.89 -62.30
N LEU A 149 -3.28 -3.74 -61.60
CA LEU A 149 -3.07 -4.10 -60.20
C LEU A 149 -2.83 -5.60 -60.02
N MET A 150 -2.02 -5.94 -59.05
CA MET A 150 -2.01 -7.25 -58.41
C MET A 150 -2.57 -7.15 -56.98
N ILE A 151 -3.50 -8.04 -56.68
CA ILE A 151 -3.95 -8.22 -55.29
C ILE A 151 -3.06 -9.31 -54.69
N LEU A 152 -2.35 -8.94 -53.60
CA LEU A 152 -1.37 -9.77 -52.93
C LEU A 152 -1.80 -10.11 -51.54
N ALA A 153 -1.48 -11.33 -51.08
CA ALA A 153 -1.60 -11.76 -49.70
C ALA A 153 -0.21 -11.88 -49.05
N PRO A 154 0.20 -11.00 -48.15
CA PRO A 154 1.51 -11.04 -47.47
C PRO A 154 1.53 -12.13 -46.38
N VAL A 155 1.90 -13.36 -46.81
CA VAL A 155 1.90 -14.55 -45.93
C VAL A 155 3.15 -14.68 -45.05
N VAL A 156 4.27 -14.11 -45.46
CA VAL A 156 5.52 -14.05 -44.69
C VAL A 156 6.06 -12.62 -44.70
N ALA A 157 6.32 -12.05 -43.54
CA ALA A 157 6.93 -10.72 -43.42
C ALA A 157 8.23 -10.80 -42.60
N GLY A 158 9.37 -10.67 -43.31
CA GLY A 158 10.69 -10.55 -42.68
C GLY A 158 11.11 -11.73 -41.79
N ARG A 159 10.68 -12.96 -42.09
CA ARG A 159 11.02 -14.16 -41.32
C ARG A 159 12.13 -14.97 -41.97
N LYS A 160 13.01 -15.56 -41.15
CA LYS A 160 14.05 -16.50 -41.59
C LYS A 160 13.43 -17.87 -41.90
N GLY A 161 13.96 -18.56 -42.90
CA GLY A 161 13.52 -19.92 -43.24
C GLY A 161 13.54 -20.18 -44.71
N GLU A 162 13.48 -21.43 -45.16
CA GLU A 162 13.42 -21.86 -46.55
C GLU A 162 11.98 -21.80 -47.09
N HIS A 163 10.97 -21.81 -46.22
CA HIS A 163 9.53 -21.71 -46.53
C HIS A 163 8.99 -22.70 -47.55
N GLY A 164 9.68 -23.84 -47.77
CA GLY A 164 9.27 -24.86 -48.76
C GLY A 164 7.86 -25.41 -48.52
N ASP A 165 7.53 -25.73 -47.27
CA ASP A 165 6.20 -26.24 -46.88
C ASP A 165 5.09 -25.24 -47.18
N LEU A 166 5.35 -23.92 -47.00
CA LEU A 166 4.43 -22.85 -47.36
C LEU A 166 4.12 -22.84 -48.84
N PHE A 167 5.16 -22.89 -49.69
CA PHE A 167 4.96 -22.91 -51.13
C PHE A 167 4.16 -24.12 -51.58
N GLN A 168 4.43 -25.31 -51.01
CA GLN A 168 3.67 -26.53 -51.29
C GLN A 168 2.20 -26.39 -50.85
N ALA A 169 1.97 -25.84 -49.68
CA ALA A 169 0.61 -25.62 -49.17
C ALA A 169 -0.19 -24.61 -50.04
N MET A 170 0.47 -23.57 -50.54
CA MET A 170 -0.17 -22.60 -51.42
C MET A 170 -0.40 -23.16 -52.81
N GLN A 171 0.54 -23.97 -53.34
CA GLN A 171 0.36 -24.67 -54.60
C GLN A 171 -0.81 -25.65 -54.55
N ALA A 172 -0.96 -26.38 -53.46
CA ALA A 172 -2.10 -27.27 -53.23
C ALA A 172 -3.46 -26.55 -53.23
N GLN A 173 -3.49 -25.25 -52.92
CA GLN A 173 -4.67 -24.37 -52.99
C GLN A 173 -4.83 -23.69 -54.36
N GLY A 174 -3.94 -23.97 -55.32
CA GLY A 174 -4.05 -23.44 -56.68
C GLY A 174 -3.31 -22.13 -56.96
N PHE A 175 -2.51 -21.65 -56.01
CA PHE A 175 -1.70 -20.43 -56.19
C PHE A 175 -0.36 -20.78 -56.83
N VAL A 176 -0.05 -20.12 -57.93
CA VAL A 176 1.16 -20.44 -58.79
C VAL A 176 2.15 -19.29 -58.87
N ARG A 177 1.84 -18.11 -58.34
CA ARG A 177 2.70 -16.92 -58.39
C ARG A 177 2.96 -16.34 -57.06
N PHE A 178 4.20 -15.98 -56.81
CA PHE A 178 4.68 -15.43 -55.56
C PHE A 178 5.58 -14.23 -55.81
N ARG A 179 5.42 -13.21 -55.01
CA ARG A 179 6.36 -12.10 -54.93
C ARG A 179 7.26 -12.33 -53.73
N VAL A 180 8.57 -12.44 -53.99
CA VAL A 180 9.55 -12.78 -52.94
C VAL A 180 10.60 -11.69 -52.83
N ALA A 181 10.86 -11.22 -51.61
CA ALA A 181 11.99 -10.36 -51.27
C ALA A 181 12.91 -11.11 -50.31
N SER A 182 14.22 -11.06 -50.53
CA SER A 182 15.23 -11.72 -49.70
C SER A 182 16.30 -10.74 -49.27
N GLY A 183 16.50 -10.57 -47.96
CA GLY A 183 17.48 -9.66 -47.40
C GLY A 183 17.23 -8.19 -47.80
N VAL A 184 18.20 -7.59 -48.46
CA VAL A 184 18.14 -6.21 -49.02
C VAL A 184 17.71 -6.14 -50.47
N ASN A 185 17.45 -7.28 -51.11
CA ASN A 185 17.09 -7.32 -52.52
C ASN A 185 15.64 -6.90 -52.74
N ALA A 186 15.39 -6.19 -53.84
CA ALA A 186 14.05 -5.81 -54.25
C ALA A 186 13.16 -7.03 -54.48
N ALA A 187 11.88 -6.90 -54.17
CA ALA A 187 10.89 -7.96 -54.37
C ALA A 187 10.73 -8.28 -55.87
N LYS A 188 10.75 -9.57 -56.18
CA LYS A 188 10.54 -10.06 -57.56
C LYS A 188 9.41 -11.08 -57.60
N ILE A 189 8.71 -11.12 -58.71
CA ILE A 189 7.60 -12.06 -58.93
C ILE A 189 8.17 -13.29 -59.64
N TYR A 190 7.82 -14.46 -59.11
CA TYR A 190 8.24 -15.78 -59.64
C TYR A 190 7.00 -16.66 -59.82
N GLU A 191 7.04 -17.48 -60.87
CA GLU A 191 6.16 -18.64 -60.99
C GLU A 191 6.67 -19.73 -60.04
N ILE A 192 5.79 -20.64 -59.61
CA ILE A 192 6.13 -21.69 -58.64
C ILE A 192 7.32 -22.55 -59.10
N ASP A 193 7.45 -22.83 -60.38
CA ASP A 193 8.52 -23.65 -60.95
C ASP A 193 9.86 -22.87 -61.04
N GLU A 194 9.82 -21.56 -60.96
CA GLU A 194 10.99 -20.66 -61.05
C GLU A 194 11.44 -20.09 -59.70
N LEU A 195 10.86 -20.55 -58.61
CA LEU A 195 11.19 -20.06 -57.28
C LEU A 195 12.65 -20.30 -56.91
N PRO A 196 13.38 -19.28 -56.47
CA PRO A 196 14.75 -19.45 -55.99
C PRO A 196 14.78 -20.25 -54.69
N LYS A 197 15.83 -21.05 -54.48
CA LYS A 197 16.07 -21.67 -53.17
C LYS A 197 16.38 -20.61 -52.13
N LEU A 198 15.49 -20.44 -51.19
CA LEU A 198 15.63 -19.45 -50.11
C LEU A 198 16.65 -19.91 -49.06
N LYS A 199 17.49 -19.01 -48.60
CA LYS A 199 18.47 -19.33 -47.55
C LYS A 199 17.87 -19.31 -46.15
N LYS A 200 18.11 -20.35 -45.40
CA LYS A 200 17.58 -20.51 -44.03
C LYS A 200 17.98 -19.40 -43.06
N THR A 201 19.11 -18.74 -43.30
CA THR A 201 19.69 -17.69 -42.43
C THR A 201 19.25 -16.27 -42.79
N GLU A 202 18.68 -16.06 -43.95
CA GLU A 202 18.23 -14.75 -44.45
C GLU A 202 16.75 -14.52 -44.09
N LYS A 203 16.38 -13.25 -43.95
CA LYS A 203 14.98 -12.86 -43.75
C LYS A 203 14.31 -12.75 -45.14
N HIS A 204 13.12 -13.34 -45.25
CA HIS A 204 12.32 -13.32 -46.48
C HIS A 204 10.95 -12.71 -46.20
N SER A 205 10.44 -11.98 -47.20
CA SER A 205 9.03 -11.58 -47.27
C SER A 205 8.44 -12.25 -48.51
N ILE A 206 7.28 -12.86 -48.32
CA ILE A 206 6.60 -13.65 -49.36
C ILE A 206 5.15 -13.23 -49.45
N ASP A 207 4.73 -12.77 -50.63
CA ASP A 207 3.35 -12.47 -50.94
C ASP A 207 2.83 -13.43 -51.97
N VAL A 208 1.64 -13.96 -51.74
CA VAL A 208 0.91 -14.77 -52.72
C VAL A 208 0.17 -13.85 -53.69
N VAL A 209 0.33 -14.01 -54.96
CA VAL A 209 -0.45 -13.26 -55.95
C VAL A 209 -1.84 -13.91 -56.07
N ILE A 210 -2.86 -13.20 -55.57
CA ILE A 210 -4.22 -13.69 -55.58
C ILE A 210 -4.87 -13.46 -56.93
N ASP A 211 -4.74 -12.25 -57.44
CA ASP A 211 -5.39 -11.87 -58.72
C ASP A 211 -4.60 -10.77 -59.43
N ARG A 212 -4.79 -10.68 -60.77
CA ARG A 212 -4.32 -9.59 -61.62
C ARG A 212 -5.54 -8.94 -62.25
N VAL A 213 -5.76 -7.67 -61.97
CA VAL A 213 -6.91 -6.94 -62.45
C VAL A 213 -6.54 -5.63 -63.11
N LYS A 214 -7.40 -5.15 -63.96
CA LYS A 214 -7.34 -3.82 -64.56
C LYS A 214 -8.54 -3.05 -64.01
N VAL A 215 -8.28 -1.90 -63.40
CA VAL A 215 -9.35 -1.11 -62.73
C VAL A 215 -10.43 -0.71 -63.75
N ASN A 216 -11.66 -1.17 -63.48
CA ASN A 216 -12.86 -0.73 -64.16
C ASN A 216 -14.08 -0.98 -63.26
N PRO A 217 -15.22 -0.30 -63.43
CA PRO A 217 -16.37 -0.47 -62.56
C PRO A 217 -16.99 -1.87 -62.53
N GLU A 218 -16.80 -2.69 -63.53
CA GLU A 218 -17.43 -4.01 -63.67
C GLU A 218 -16.74 -5.10 -62.80
N ILE A 219 -15.54 -4.85 -62.31
CA ILE A 219 -14.77 -5.85 -61.54
C ILE A 219 -15.09 -5.85 -60.04
N LYS A 220 -16.10 -5.11 -59.58
CA LYS A 220 -16.41 -4.93 -58.14
C LYS A 220 -16.55 -6.27 -57.40
N GLN A 221 -17.30 -7.21 -57.94
CA GLN A 221 -17.48 -8.52 -57.31
C GLN A 221 -16.17 -9.32 -57.27
N ARG A 222 -15.44 -9.36 -58.41
CA ARG A 222 -14.17 -10.06 -58.53
C ARG A 222 -13.12 -9.52 -57.55
N LEU A 223 -13.07 -8.17 -57.36
CA LEU A 223 -12.23 -7.54 -56.34
C LEU A 223 -12.62 -7.96 -54.92
N ALA A 224 -13.89 -8.04 -54.62
CA ALA A 224 -14.36 -8.47 -53.31
C ALA A 224 -13.89 -9.89 -52.97
N GLU A 225 -14.08 -10.83 -53.91
CA GLU A 225 -13.64 -12.22 -53.78
C GLU A 225 -12.10 -12.34 -53.65
N SER A 226 -11.37 -11.52 -54.41
CA SER A 226 -9.90 -11.45 -54.34
C SER A 226 -9.42 -10.93 -53.02
N PHE A 227 -10.05 -9.87 -52.45
CA PHE A 227 -9.72 -9.34 -51.13
C PHE A 227 -10.08 -10.32 -49.99
N GLU A 228 -11.25 -10.96 -50.06
CA GLU A 228 -11.63 -11.98 -49.08
C GLU A 228 -10.62 -13.14 -49.06
N THR A 229 -10.18 -13.57 -50.21
CA THR A 229 -9.16 -14.62 -50.33
C THR A 229 -7.81 -14.16 -49.79
N ALA A 230 -7.36 -12.95 -50.10
CA ALA A 230 -6.12 -12.38 -49.61
C ALA A 230 -6.12 -12.23 -48.07
N LEU A 231 -7.22 -11.68 -47.51
CA LEU A 231 -7.38 -11.50 -46.09
C LEU A 231 -7.37 -12.82 -45.32
N ARG A 232 -8.02 -13.86 -45.87
CA ARG A 232 -8.02 -15.20 -45.26
C ARG A 232 -6.64 -15.81 -45.22
N LEU A 233 -5.84 -15.68 -46.28
CA LEU A 233 -4.50 -16.28 -46.38
C LEU A 233 -3.45 -15.54 -45.57
N ALA A 234 -3.53 -14.22 -45.51
CA ALA A 234 -2.56 -13.35 -44.88
C ALA A 234 -3.02 -12.76 -43.54
N ASP A 235 -3.84 -13.50 -42.83
CA ASP A 235 -4.30 -13.14 -41.47
C ASP A 235 -4.83 -11.71 -41.36
N GLY A 236 -5.72 -11.38 -42.31
CA GLY A 236 -6.43 -10.11 -42.34
C GLY A 236 -5.72 -8.96 -43.07
N ARG A 237 -4.71 -9.25 -43.84
CA ARG A 237 -3.99 -8.25 -44.64
C ARG A 237 -4.09 -8.54 -46.14
N ALA A 238 -4.13 -7.48 -46.95
CA ALA A 238 -4.07 -7.55 -48.40
C ALA A 238 -3.30 -6.34 -48.94
N VAL A 239 -2.69 -6.48 -50.09
CA VAL A 239 -1.96 -5.40 -50.74
C VAL A 239 -2.44 -5.27 -52.18
N ALA A 240 -2.80 -4.06 -52.61
CA ALA A 240 -2.95 -3.72 -53.99
C ALA A 240 -1.64 -3.13 -54.54
N TYR A 241 -1.00 -3.84 -55.42
CA TYR A 241 0.28 -3.47 -56.01
C TYR A 241 0.07 -2.96 -57.43
N GLU A 242 0.41 -1.69 -57.68
CA GLU A 242 0.34 -1.09 -58.99
C GLU A 242 1.54 -1.54 -59.83
N MET A 243 1.26 -2.24 -60.95
CA MET A 243 2.33 -2.86 -61.76
C MET A 243 3.19 -1.86 -62.52
N ASP A 244 2.63 -0.70 -62.85
CA ASP A 244 3.32 0.30 -63.69
C ASP A 244 4.10 1.32 -62.84
N THR A 245 3.66 1.61 -61.59
CA THR A 245 4.27 2.58 -60.70
C THR A 245 5.01 1.96 -59.55
N GLU A 246 4.88 0.65 -59.33
CA GLU A 246 5.42 -0.11 -58.22
C GLU A 246 4.87 0.36 -56.85
N LYS A 247 3.77 1.12 -56.83
CA LYS A 247 3.16 1.62 -55.64
C LYS A 247 2.31 0.55 -54.94
N GLU A 248 2.46 0.47 -53.65
CA GLU A 248 1.69 -0.46 -52.82
C GLU A 248 0.66 0.29 -51.96
N THR A 249 -0.57 -0.22 -51.94
CA THR A 249 -1.61 0.21 -51.06
C THR A 249 -1.96 -0.97 -50.16
N VAL A 250 -1.66 -0.83 -48.85
CA VAL A 250 -1.90 -1.88 -47.87
C VAL A 250 -3.31 -1.74 -47.33
N PHE A 251 -4.05 -2.83 -47.29
CA PHE A 251 -5.37 -2.95 -46.73
C PHE A 251 -5.36 -3.94 -45.54
N SER A 252 -6.20 -3.71 -44.57
CA SER A 252 -6.36 -4.64 -43.47
C SER A 252 -7.79 -4.63 -42.93
N ASN A 253 -8.35 -5.80 -42.68
CA ASN A 253 -9.58 -5.92 -41.93
C ASN A 253 -9.33 -5.89 -40.40
N LYS A 254 -8.08 -5.76 -40.01
CA LYS A 254 -7.60 -5.50 -38.65
C LYS A 254 -7.12 -4.05 -38.52
N PHE A 255 -6.97 -3.58 -37.32
CA PHE A 255 -6.40 -2.24 -37.09
C PHE A 255 -4.96 -2.15 -37.62
N ALA A 256 -4.71 -1.38 -38.63
CA ALA A 256 -3.39 -1.25 -39.27
C ALA A 256 -3.01 0.22 -39.50
N CYS A 257 -1.71 0.52 -39.41
CA CYS A 257 -1.15 1.82 -39.72
C CYS A 257 -0.92 1.93 -41.24
N ASN A 258 -1.43 3.00 -41.83
CA ASN A 258 -1.28 3.25 -43.27
C ASN A 258 0.18 3.60 -43.69
N VAL A 259 1.02 4.02 -42.73
CA VAL A 259 2.39 4.48 -42.96
C VAL A 259 3.41 3.33 -42.87
N CYS A 260 3.36 2.56 -41.75
CA CYS A 260 4.40 1.53 -41.51
C CYS A 260 3.88 0.09 -41.52
N GLY A 261 2.56 -0.10 -41.73
CA GLY A 261 1.95 -1.44 -41.74
C GLY A 261 1.87 -2.11 -40.36
N TYR A 262 2.21 -1.41 -39.26
CA TYR A 262 1.97 -1.92 -37.93
C TYR A 262 0.49 -2.27 -37.76
N SER A 263 0.18 -3.46 -37.26
CA SER A 263 -1.20 -3.93 -37.12
C SER A 263 -1.49 -4.52 -35.73
N LEU A 264 -2.69 -4.23 -35.27
CA LEU A 264 -3.26 -4.78 -34.05
C LEU A 264 -4.42 -5.72 -34.40
N GLN A 265 -4.46 -6.91 -33.81
CA GLN A 265 -5.47 -7.91 -34.18
C GLN A 265 -6.88 -7.49 -33.80
N GLU A 266 -7.11 -7.25 -32.53
CA GLU A 266 -8.42 -6.88 -31.98
C GLU A 266 -8.24 -6.13 -30.66
N LEU A 267 -9.18 -5.23 -30.35
CA LEU A 267 -9.25 -4.57 -29.06
C LEU A 267 -10.10 -5.40 -28.09
N GLU A 268 -9.44 -6.23 -27.31
CA GLU A 268 -10.09 -7.01 -26.25
C GLU A 268 -9.85 -6.37 -24.86
N PRO A 269 -10.77 -6.53 -23.89
CA PRO A 269 -10.54 -6.05 -22.53
C PRO A 269 -9.27 -6.62 -21.86
N ARG A 270 -8.82 -7.81 -22.26
CA ARG A 270 -7.57 -8.43 -21.77
C ARG A 270 -6.32 -7.65 -22.14
N LEU A 271 -6.33 -6.94 -23.27
CA LEU A 271 -5.23 -6.08 -23.71
C LEU A 271 -4.94 -4.94 -22.72
N PHE A 272 -5.94 -4.50 -21.96
CA PHE A 272 -5.83 -3.41 -21.00
C PHE A 272 -5.63 -3.89 -19.57
N SER A 273 -5.41 -5.18 -19.37
CA SER A 273 -5.16 -5.76 -18.05
C SER A 273 -3.67 -5.98 -17.81
N PHE A 274 -3.11 -5.30 -16.83
CA PHE A 274 -1.74 -5.55 -16.38
C PHE A 274 -1.60 -6.85 -15.55
N ASN A 275 -2.71 -7.51 -15.22
CA ASN A 275 -2.76 -8.82 -14.57
C ASN A 275 -2.88 -9.99 -15.58
N ASN A 276 -2.96 -9.69 -16.86
CA ASN A 276 -3.06 -10.67 -17.91
C ASN A 276 -1.83 -10.59 -18.83
N PRO A 277 -1.19 -11.70 -19.20
CA PRO A 277 -0.02 -11.70 -20.08
C PRO A 277 -0.22 -11.01 -21.43
N MET A 278 -1.46 -10.92 -21.94
CA MET A 278 -1.77 -10.20 -23.17
C MET A 278 -1.61 -8.68 -23.03
N GLY A 279 -1.86 -8.13 -21.86
CA GLY A 279 -1.84 -6.68 -21.59
C GLY A 279 -0.65 -6.23 -20.76
N ALA A 280 -0.08 -7.10 -19.92
CA ALA A 280 1.03 -6.78 -19.02
C ALA A 280 2.32 -6.45 -19.79
N CYS A 281 3.02 -5.42 -19.35
CA CYS A 281 4.38 -5.15 -19.82
C CYS A 281 5.28 -6.36 -19.55
N GLN A 282 5.98 -6.83 -20.57
CA GLN A 282 6.81 -8.05 -20.48
C GLN A 282 8.07 -7.88 -19.64
N GLU A 283 8.59 -6.66 -19.52
CA GLU A 283 9.80 -6.36 -18.75
C GLU A 283 9.54 -6.38 -17.23
N CYS A 284 8.46 -5.76 -16.79
CA CYS A 284 8.10 -5.66 -15.35
C CYS A 284 6.93 -6.59 -14.98
N ASP A 285 6.47 -7.42 -15.87
CA ASP A 285 5.36 -8.35 -15.66
C ASP A 285 4.09 -7.67 -15.09
N GLY A 286 3.83 -6.44 -15.55
CA GLY A 286 2.67 -5.63 -15.15
C GLY A 286 2.82 -4.89 -13.81
N LEU A 287 3.98 -4.89 -13.21
CA LEU A 287 4.22 -4.19 -11.92
C LEU A 287 4.42 -2.68 -12.10
N GLY A 288 4.91 -2.23 -13.27
CA GLY A 288 5.20 -0.82 -13.54
C GLY A 288 6.57 -0.36 -13.04
N HIS A 289 7.21 -1.15 -12.21
CA HIS A 289 8.55 -0.90 -11.66
C HIS A 289 9.37 -2.17 -11.72
N ILE A 290 10.68 -2.00 -11.61
CA ILE A 290 11.64 -3.10 -11.52
C ILE A 290 12.52 -2.90 -10.28
N GLU A 291 12.79 -3.99 -9.59
CA GLU A 291 13.73 -4.02 -8.48
C GLU A 291 15.17 -4.07 -8.99
N PHE A 292 16.04 -3.33 -8.35
CA PHE A 292 17.47 -3.36 -8.62
C PHE A 292 18.28 -3.13 -7.36
N PHE A 293 19.49 -3.68 -7.32
CA PHE A 293 20.44 -3.39 -6.25
C PHE A 293 21.01 -1.99 -6.46
N ASP A 294 20.68 -1.07 -5.53
CA ASP A 294 20.97 0.35 -5.67
C ASP A 294 22.39 0.66 -5.19
N PRO A 295 23.28 1.15 -6.08
CA PRO A 295 24.62 1.57 -5.68
C PRO A 295 24.64 2.59 -4.55
N LYS A 296 23.65 3.48 -4.45
CA LYS A 296 23.53 4.47 -3.38
C LYS A 296 23.24 3.84 -2.01
N ARG A 297 22.46 2.74 -2.00
CA ARG A 297 22.19 1.99 -0.77
C ARG A 297 23.38 1.10 -0.38
N ILE A 298 24.12 0.60 -1.36
CA ILE A 298 25.32 -0.20 -1.16
C ILE A 298 26.44 0.67 -0.58
N VAL A 299 26.67 1.85 -1.16
CA VAL A 299 27.63 2.85 -0.68
C VAL A 299 26.86 3.95 0.06
N ALA A 300 26.32 3.61 1.23
CA ALA A 300 25.50 4.54 2.00
C ALA A 300 26.29 5.74 2.56
N PHE A 301 27.60 5.59 2.78
CA PHE A 301 28.48 6.62 3.32
C PHE A 301 29.67 6.86 2.39
N PRO A 302 29.47 7.57 1.26
CA PRO A 302 30.50 7.79 0.24
C PRO A 302 31.70 8.62 0.76
N HIS A 303 31.55 9.37 1.85
CA HIS A 303 32.62 10.08 2.54
C HIS A 303 33.56 9.16 3.34
N LEU A 304 33.19 7.92 3.59
CA LEU A 304 34.05 6.90 4.16
C LEU A 304 34.88 6.23 3.08
N SER A 305 36.07 5.72 3.48
CA SER A 305 36.90 4.90 2.61
C SER A 305 36.37 3.45 2.53
N LEU A 306 36.74 2.71 1.50
CA LEU A 306 36.47 1.28 1.41
C LEU A 306 37.04 0.50 2.59
N ALA A 307 38.26 0.86 3.04
CA ALA A 307 38.87 0.26 4.21
C ALA A 307 38.07 0.52 5.53
N SER A 308 37.41 1.67 5.63
CA SER A 308 36.62 2.08 6.79
C SER A 308 35.13 1.65 6.73
N GLY A 309 34.72 1.02 5.65
CA GLY A 309 33.38 0.49 5.52
C GLY A 309 32.40 1.32 4.68
N ALA A 310 32.88 2.02 3.65
CA ALA A 310 32.00 2.66 2.65
C ALA A 310 31.02 1.66 2.04
N VAL A 311 31.45 0.41 1.85
CA VAL A 311 30.61 -0.74 1.50
C VAL A 311 30.61 -1.72 2.67
N LYS A 312 29.46 -1.88 3.32
CA LYS A 312 29.30 -2.76 4.49
C LYS A 312 29.63 -4.21 4.13
N GLY A 313 30.50 -4.82 4.94
CA GLY A 313 30.92 -6.21 4.72
C GLY A 313 32.06 -6.39 3.70
N TRP A 314 32.57 -5.30 3.12
CA TRP A 314 33.71 -5.25 2.21
C TRP A 314 34.84 -4.38 2.76
N ASP A 315 34.95 -4.32 4.06
CA ASP A 315 35.98 -3.54 4.79
C ASP A 315 37.02 -4.47 5.44
N ARG A 316 37.94 -3.88 6.19
CA ARG A 316 39.04 -4.61 6.88
C ARG A 316 38.55 -5.72 7.81
N ARG A 317 37.32 -5.69 8.28
CA ARG A 317 36.72 -6.73 9.13
C ARG A 317 36.43 -8.02 8.38
N ASN A 318 36.26 -7.96 7.08
CA ASN A 318 36.06 -9.13 6.22
C ASN A 318 37.30 -9.34 5.34
N GLN A 319 38.22 -10.15 5.80
CA GLN A 319 39.51 -10.37 5.12
C GLN A 319 39.35 -10.85 3.67
N PHE A 320 38.39 -11.72 3.39
CA PHE A 320 38.20 -12.28 2.05
C PHE A 320 37.84 -11.20 1.02
N TYR A 321 36.80 -10.45 1.29
CA TYR A 321 36.39 -9.38 0.36
C TYR A 321 37.36 -8.20 0.35
N PHE A 322 37.98 -7.90 1.48
CA PHE A 322 38.96 -6.82 1.55
C PHE A 322 40.23 -7.13 0.72
N GLN A 323 40.69 -8.37 0.74
CA GLN A 323 41.81 -8.81 -0.12
C GLN A 323 41.46 -8.69 -1.62
N MET A 324 40.23 -8.98 -1.99
CA MET A 324 39.76 -8.75 -3.37
C MET A 324 39.81 -7.26 -3.74
N LEU A 325 39.37 -6.38 -2.85
CA LEU A 325 39.48 -4.94 -3.04
C LEU A 325 40.94 -4.44 -3.11
N GLN A 326 41.85 -5.01 -2.33
CA GLN A 326 43.28 -4.69 -2.40
C GLN A 326 43.86 -5.06 -3.77
N SER A 327 43.52 -6.23 -4.31
CA SER A 327 43.97 -6.65 -5.64
C SER A 327 43.38 -5.74 -6.73
N LEU A 328 42.10 -5.35 -6.57
CA LEU A 328 41.43 -4.42 -7.47
C LEU A 328 42.07 -3.03 -7.44
N ALA A 329 42.39 -2.53 -6.23
CA ALA A 329 43.05 -1.25 -6.02
C ALA A 329 44.44 -1.21 -6.67
N ALA A 330 45.22 -2.31 -6.58
CA ALA A 330 46.50 -2.44 -7.22
C ALA A 330 46.40 -2.42 -8.78
N HIS A 331 45.32 -3.02 -9.32
CA HIS A 331 45.13 -3.06 -10.78
C HIS A 331 44.64 -1.72 -11.36
N TYR A 332 43.70 -1.04 -10.68
CA TYR A 332 43.14 0.24 -11.12
C TYR A 332 43.84 1.47 -10.53
N ASP A 333 44.93 1.31 -9.77
CA ASP A 333 45.72 2.36 -9.15
C ASP A 333 44.91 3.37 -8.33
N PHE A 334 44.19 2.87 -7.34
CA PHE A 334 43.44 3.71 -6.38
C PHE A 334 43.73 3.34 -4.92
N ASP A 335 43.54 4.31 -4.03
CA ASP A 335 43.84 4.16 -2.59
C ASP A 335 42.55 3.77 -1.82
N LEU A 336 42.59 2.63 -1.11
CA LEU A 336 41.52 2.12 -0.29
C LEU A 336 41.21 2.96 0.96
N ASP A 337 42.14 3.80 1.39
CA ASP A 337 42.02 4.65 2.59
C ASP A 337 41.43 6.05 2.25
N LYS A 338 41.26 6.38 0.98
CA LYS A 338 40.58 7.62 0.55
C LYS A 338 39.05 7.47 0.52
N PRO A 339 38.30 8.57 0.80
CA PRO A 339 36.85 8.54 0.68
C PRO A 339 36.41 8.00 -0.68
N PHE A 340 35.38 7.14 -0.68
CA PHE A 340 34.91 6.49 -1.91
C PHE A 340 34.51 7.51 -3.00
N GLU A 341 33.87 8.62 -2.60
CA GLU A 341 33.47 9.69 -3.51
C GLU A 341 34.62 10.41 -4.22
N THR A 342 35.81 10.35 -3.63
CA THR A 342 37.02 10.98 -4.20
C THR A 342 37.80 10.05 -5.13
N LEU A 343 37.42 8.78 -5.21
CA LEU A 343 38.06 7.81 -6.11
C LEU A 343 37.78 8.15 -7.58
N PRO A 344 38.64 7.79 -8.51
CA PRO A 344 38.38 7.90 -9.94
C PRO A 344 37.08 7.17 -10.31
N LYS A 345 36.26 7.72 -11.20
CA LYS A 345 35.00 7.10 -11.64
C LYS A 345 35.18 5.67 -12.15
N THR A 346 36.28 5.41 -12.87
CA THR A 346 36.65 4.08 -13.33
C THR A 346 36.86 3.08 -12.19
N ALA A 347 37.45 3.53 -11.08
CA ALA A 347 37.64 2.73 -9.89
C ALA A 347 36.30 2.48 -9.17
N GLN A 348 35.46 3.50 -9.05
CA GLN A 348 34.12 3.37 -8.46
C GLN A 348 33.25 2.40 -9.26
N GLU A 349 33.25 2.49 -10.60
CA GLU A 349 32.52 1.58 -11.49
C GLU A 349 33.05 0.15 -11.40
N ALA A 350 34.38 -0.02 -11.37
CA ALA A 350 34.98 -1.35 -11.23
C ALA A 350 34.63 -2.01 -9.89
N VAL A 351 34.62 -1.26 -8.81
CA VAL A 351 34.20 -1.77 -7.48
C VAL A 351 32.74 -2.18 -7.48
N LEU A 352 31.87 -1.35 -8.03
CA LEU A 352 30.41 -1.58 -8.02
C LEU A 352 29.98 -2.64 -9.03
N PHE A 353 30.40 -2.52 -10.30
CA PHE A 353 29.88 -3.31 -11.40
C PHE A 353 30.86 -4.34 -11.97
N GLY A 354 32.12 -4.32 -11.49
CA GLY A 354 33.13 -5.29 -11.87
C GLY A 354 34.09 -4.85 -12.98
N SER A 355 35.01 -5.74 -13.33
CA SER A 355 36.06 -5.50 -14.31
C SER A 355 35.65 -5.80 -15.77
N GLY A 356 34.42 -6.17 -16.01
CA GLY A 356 33.93 -6.59 -17.31
C GLY A 356 34.67 -7.82 -17.83
N LYS A 357 35.39 -7.69 -18.95
CA LYS A 357 36.19 -8.78 -19.55
C LYS A 357 37.65 -8.80 -19.06
N ALA A 358 38.10 -7.78 -18.32
CA ALA A 358 39.47 -7.70 -17.83
C ALA A 358 39.70 -8.73 -16.73
N ALA A 359 40.64 -9.64 -16.95
CA ALA A 359 41.14 -10.54 -15.89
C ALA A 359 42.11 -9.81 -14.98
N ILE A 360 41.92 -9.94 -13.68
CA ILE A 360 42.72 -9.28 -12.65
C ILE A 360 43.39 -10.35 -11.81
N PRO A 361 44.70 -10.17 -11.45
CA PRO A 361 45.39 -11.09 -10.56
C PRO A 361 44.93 -10.86 -9.12
N PHE A 362 44.16 -11.79 -8.57
CA PHE A 362 43.74 -11.79 -7.17
C PHE A 362 44.63 -12.62 -6.29
N SER A 363 45.02 -12.05 -5.15
CA SER A 363 45.82 -12.72 -4.14
C SER A 363 44.92 -13.34 -3.08
N TYR A 364 45.00 -14.66 -2.90
CA TYR A 364 44.27 -15.41 -1.89
C TYR A 364 45.24 -16.08 -0.92
N VAL A 365 44.88 -16.09 0.35
CA VAL A 365 45.60 -16.86 1.37
C VAL A 365 44.91 -18.22 1.49
N ASN A 366 45.63 -19.31 1.18
CA ASN A 366 45.12 -20.66 1.31
C ASN A 366 45.09 -21.14 2.78
N GLU A 367 44.48 -22.29 3.06
CA GLU A 367 44.38 -22.89 4.40
C GLU A 367 45.74 -23.15 5.08
N ARG A 368 46.83 -23.19 4.31
CA ARG A 368 48.19 -23.36 4.78
C ARG A 368 48.97 -22.03 4.96
N GLY A 369 48.21 -20.88 4.88
CA GLY A 369 48.79 -19.56 5.07
C GLY A 369 49.68 -19.07 3.89
N ARG A 370 49.64 -19.75 2.73
CA ARG A 370 50.41 -19.35 1.55
C ARG A 370 49.56 -18.52 0.62
N THR A 371 50.16 -17.41 0.12
CA THR A 371 49.48 -16.56 -0.89
C THR A 371 49.49 -17.25 -2.27
N VAL A 372 48.33 -17.41 -2.86
CA VAL A 372 48.15 -17.94 -4.22
C VAL A 372 47.51 -16.85 -5.09
N ILE A 373 48.12 -16.58 -6.23
CA ILE A 373 47.56 -15.61 -7.21
C ILE A 373 46.76 -16.38 -8.24
N ARG A 374 45.49 -15.92 -8.48
CA ARG A 374 44.61 -16.42 -9.54
C ARG A 374 44.08 -15.27 -10.37
N GLU A 375 44.18 -15.39 -11.66
CA GLU A 375 43.62 -14.43 -12.60
C GLU A 375 42.15 -14.79 -12.93
N HIS A 376 41.26 -13.88 -12.68
CA HIS A 376 39.85 -13.95 -13.11
C HIS A 376 39.24 -12.56 -13.17
N THR A 377 38.06 -12.46 -13.76
CA THR A 377 37.27 -11.22 -13.78
C THR A 377 36.68 -10.95 -12.40
N PHE A 378 36.54 -9.67 -12.05
CA PHE A 378 35.85 -9.23 -10.84
C PHE A 378 34.38 -9.00 -11.17
N GLU A 379 33.49 -9.64 -10.45
CA GLU A 379 32.04 -9.51 -10.71
C GLU A 379 31.44 -8.16 -10.27
N GLY A 380 32.07 -7.45 -9.35
CA GLY A 380 31.55 -6.25 -8.74
C GLY A 380 30.63 -6.50 -7.55
N VAL A 381 30.56 -5.52 -6.65
CA VAL A 381 29.76 -5.64 -5.41
C VAL A 381 28.28 -5.81 -5.72
N VAL A 382 27.72 -5.05 -6.67
CA VAL A 382 26.30 -5.11 -7.05
C VAL A 382 25.94 -6.51 -7.54
N ASN A 383 26.71 -7.05 -8.48
CA ASN A 383 26.46 -8.38 -9.05
C ASN A 383 26.66 -9.50 -8.00
N ASN A 384 27.63 -9.36 -7.11
CA ASN A 384 27.85 -10.28 -5.98
C ASN A 384 26.63 -10.33 -5.06
N LEU A 385 26.13 -9.17 -4.63
CA LEU A 385 24.95 -9.09 -3.77
C LEU A 385 23.70 -9.67 -4.47
N GLN A 386 23.52 -9.35 -5.74
CA GLN A 386 22.41 -9.87 -6.53
C GLN A 386 22.47 -11.40 -6.71
N ARG A 387 23.64 -11.95 -6.96
CA ARG A 387 23.83 -13.40 -7.05
C ARG A 387 23.55 -14.06 -5.70
N ARG A 388 24.12 -13.56 -4.61
CA ARG A 388 23.90 -14.07 -3.25
C ARG A 388 22.43 -14.04 -2.86
N TYR A 389 21.69 -12.99 -3.21
CA TYR A 389 20.26 -12.88 -2.95
C TYR A 389 19.45 -13.97 -3.66
N ARG A 390 19.85 -14.31 -4.89
CA ARG A 390 19.19 -15.39 -5.66
C ARG A 390 19.54 -16.80 -5.17
N GLU A 391 20.78 -17.00 -4.77
CA GLU A 391 21.31 -18.34 -4.45
C GLU A 391 21.09 -18.76 -2.98
N THR A 392 20.80 -17.82 -2.08
CA THR A 392 20.63 -18.16 -0.65
C THR A 392 19.24 -18.72 -0.34
N ASP A 393 19.19 -19.78 0.45
CA ASP A 393 17.95 -20.33 1.01
C ASP A 393 17.63 -19.75 2.39
N SER A 394 18.56 -19.01 2.99
CA SER A 394 18.39 -18.40 4.30
C SER A 394 17.53 -17.15 4.22
N MET A 395 16.37 -17.17 4.87
CA MET A 395 15.47 -16.01 4.96
C MET A 395 16.15 -14.80 5.62
N ALA A 396 16.95 -15.02 6.67
CA ALA A 396 17.69 -13.94 7.36
C ALA A 396 18.69 -13.25 6.42
N VAL A 397 19.39 -14.02 5.59
CA VAL A 397 20.33 -13.47 4.59
C VAL A 397 19.56 -12.71 3.49
N LYS A 398 18.43 -13.24 3.03
CA LYS A 398 17.56 -12.54 2.07
C LYS A 398 17.07 -11.20 2.62
N GLU A 399 16.59 -11.17 3.85
CA GLU A 399 16.14 -9.93 4.51
C GLU A 399 17.27 -8.89 4.65
N GLU A 400 18.47 -9.34 4.99
CA GLU A 400 19.63 -8.44 5.09
C GLU A 400 20.03 -7.87 3.71
N LEU A 401 20.06 -8.70 2.69
CA LEU A 401 20.39 -8.29 1.32
C LEU A 401 19.28 -7.44 0.66
N ALA A 402 18.02 -7.68 1.00
CA ALA A 402 16.88 -6.90 0.52
C ALA A 402 16.97 -5.40 0.89
N LYS A 403 17.71 -5.05 1.94
CA LYS A 403 17.95 -3.64 2.33
C LYS A 403 18.67 -2.82 1.24
N PHE A 404 19.40 -3.47 0.36
CA PHE A 404 20.12 -2.83 -0.75
C PHE A 404 19.28 -2.74 -2.04
N ILE A 405 18.10 -3.36 -2.06
CA ILE A 405 17.20 -3.32 -3.20
C ILE A 405 16.39 -2.03 -3.16
N ASN A 406 16.29 -1.38 -4.31
CA ASN A 406 15.43 -0.23 -4.55
C ASN A 406 14.59 -0.49 -5.79
N GLU A 407 13.54 0.29 -5.95
CA GLU A 407 12.64 0.22 -7.09
C GLU A 407 12.84 1.42 -8.00
N LYS A 408 12.72 1.19 -9.30
CA LYS A 408 12.68 2.26 -10.29
C LYS A 408 11.57 1.99 -11.30
N LYS A 409 11.05 3.04 -11.91
CA LYS A 409 10.08 2.89 -13.00
C LYS A 409 10.64 1.95 -14.08
N CYS A 410 9.82 1.04 -14.55
CA CYS A 410 10.18 0.15 -15.62
C CYS A 410 10.54 0.96 -16.89
N PRO A 411 11.72 0.77 -17.47
CA PRO A 411 12.15 1.56 -18.64
C PRO A 411 11.33 1.26 -19.90
N ALA A 412 10.72 0.08 -20.00
CA ALA A 412 9.93 -0.30 -21.16
C ALA A 412 8.51 0.31 -21.15
N CYS A 413 7.86 0.35 -19.99
CA CYS A 413 6.49 0.89 -19.88
C CYS A 413 6.41 2.23 -19.16
N GLU A 414 7.51 2.76 -18.63
CA GLU A 414 7.58 4.04 -17.91
C GLU A 414 6.58 4.17 -16.75
N GLY A 415 6.25 3.03 -16.13
CA GLY A 415 5.29 2.95 -15.04
C GLY A 415 3.85 2.65 -15.47
N ALA A 416 3.55 2.60 -16.76
CA ALA A 416 2.19 2.36 -17.26
C ALA A 416 1.68 0.92 -17.04
N ARG A 417 2.52 -0.01 -16.63
CA ARG A 417 2.21 -1.44 -16.38
C ARG A 417 1.79 -2.24 -17.61
N LEU A 418 1.44 -1.59 -18.71
CA LEU A 418 0.84 -2.17 -19.91
C LEU A 418 1.85 -2.28 -21.06
N ARG A 419 1.56 -3.20 -21.98
CA ARG A 419 2.26 -3.32 -23.26
C ARG A 419 2.07 -2.07 -24.11
N THR A 420 2.98 -1.90 -25.05
CA THR A 420 2.98 -0.77 -25.99
C THR A 420 1.65 -0.67 -26.75
N GLU A 421 1.08 -1.78 -27.18
CA GLU A 421 -0.18 -1.82 -27.95
C GLU A 421 -1.34 -1.19 -27.15
N ALA A 422 -1.45 -1.48 -25.87
CA ALA A 422 -2.49 -0.94 -25.01
C ALA A 422 -2.30 0.55 -24.68
N ARG A 423 -1.05 1.01 -24.61
CA ARG A 423 -0.71 2.40 -24.26
C ARG A 423 -1.08 3.41 -25.35
N PHE A 424 -1.22 2.97 -26.58
CA PHE A 424 -1.57 3.81 -27.73
C PHE A 424 -3.04 3.74 -28.10
N VAL A 425 -3.89 3.15 -27.28
CA VAL A 425 -5.35 3.22 -27.45
C VAL A 425 -5.89 4.36 -26.61
N LYS A 426 -6.62 5.28 -27.24
CA LYS A 426 -7.12 6.50 -26.59
C LYS A 426 -8.62 6.66 -26.76
N ILE A 427 -9.24 7.33 -25.80
CA ILE A 427 -10.62 7.81 -25.84
C ILE A 427 -10.66 9.34 -25.80
N GLY A 428 -11.73 9.94 -26.33
CA GLY A 428 -11.87 11.39 -26.41
C GLY A 428 -11.50 11.97 -27.78
N GLN A 429 -11.59 13.26 -27.92
CA GLN A 429 -11.29 13.99 -29.16
C GLN A 429 -10.24 15.09 -28.94
N GLY A 430 -9.37 15.30 -29.91
CA GLY A 430 -8.38 16.38 -29.91
C GLY A 430 -7.48 16.36 -28.66
N ALA A 431 -7.40 17.47 -27.97
CA ALA A 431 -6.56 17.65 -26.76
C ALA A 431 -7.06 16.86 -25.54
N GLN A 432 -8.30 16.39 -25.58
CA GLN A 432 -8.88 15.57 -24.50
C GLN A 432 -8.58 14.08 -24.64
N GLN A 433 -7.90 13.65 -25.68
CA GLN A 433 -7.54 12.25 -25.86
C GLN A 433 -6.65 11.74 -24.73
N ARG A 434 -7.03 10.62 -24.11
CA ARG A 434 -6.27 9.97 -23.04
C ARG A 434 -6.23 8.46 -23.23
N ALA A 435 -5.08 7.88 -23.00
CA ALA A 435 -4.91 6.45 -22.83
C ALA A 435 -5.35 6.00 -21.43
N ILE A 436 -5.59 4.71 -21.24
CA ILE A 436 -6.08 4.16 -19.96
C ILE A 436 -5.10 4.46 -18.80
N TYR A 437 -3.79 4.36 -19.02
CA TYR A 437 -2.79 4.66 -17.99
C TYR A 437 -2.73 6.14 -17.63
N GLU A 438 -2.96 7.03 -18.61
CA GLU A 438 -3.00 8.49 -18.39
C GLU A 438 -4.22 8.91 -17.56
N VAL A 439 -5.34 8.21 -17.71
CA VAL A 439 -6.54 8.41 -16.88
C VAL A 439 -6.33 7.84 -15.49
N SER A 440 -5.67 6.69 -15.38
CA SER A 440 -5.43 6.01 -14.09
C SER A 440 -4.38 6.70 -13.21
N ASP A 441 -3.46 7.45 -13.78
CA ASP A 441 -2.40 8.19 -13.08
C ASP A 441 -2.88 9.52 -12.47
N LYS A 442 -4.05 10.01 -12.87
CA LYS A 442 -4.60 11.28 -12.37
C LYS A 442 -5.28 11.13 -11.01
N PRO A 443 -5.30 12.21 -10.19
CA PRO A 443 -6.14 12.25 -9.01
C PRO A 443 -7.60 11.93 -9.34
N LEU A 444 -8.28 11.22 -8.45
CA LEU A 444 -9.68 10.77 -8.69
C LEU A 444 -10.63 11.93 -9.02
N ARG A 445 -10.41 13.13 -8.46
CA ARG A 445 -11.18 14.33 -8.82
C ARG A 445 -11.00 14.70 -10.29
N ASP A 446 -9.76 14.63 -10.81
CA ASP A 446 -9.46 14.98 -12.20
C ASP A 446 -9.96 13.89 -13.15
N THR A 447 -9.89 12.63 -12.73
CA THR A 447 -10.46 11.49 -13.45
C THR A 447 -11.99 11.62 -13.54
N LEU A 448 -12.66 12.02 -12.47
CA LEU A 448 -14.09 12.28 -12.48
C LEU A 448 -14.46 13.43 -13.45
N ALA A 449 -13.73 14.55 -13.37
CA ALA A 449 -13.91 15.68 -14.27
C ALA A 449 -13.71 15.30 -15.74
N PHE A 450 -12.71 14.46 -16.02
CA PHE A 450 -12.48 13.93 -17.37
C PHE A 450 -13.70 13.18 -17.91
N PHE A 451 -14.29 12.25 -17.12
CA PHE A 451 -15.46 11.49 -17.56
C PHE A 451 -16.74 12.33 -17.64
N GLU A 452 -16.90 13.33 -16.78
CA GLU A 452 -18.05 14.26 -16.85
C GLU A 452 -18.01 15.19 -18.06
N THR A 453 -16.82 15.50 -18.55
CA THR A 453 -16.59 16.37 -19.72
C THR A 453 -16.28 15.61 -21.01
N LEU A 454 -16.20 14.28 -20.96
CA LEU A 454 -15.84 13.46 -22.10
C LEU A 454 -16.91 13.52 -23.21
N GLU A 455 -16.54 14.03 -24.36
CA GLU A 455 -17.40 14.06 -25.54
C GLU A 455 -17.10 12.87 -26.45
N LEU A 456 -18.12 12.08 -26.69
CA LEU A 456 -18.12 10.98 -27.66
C LEU A 456 -19.27 11.22 -28.66
N SER A 457 -19.05 10.82 -29.90
CA SER A 457 -20.03 11.01 -30.99
C SER A 457 -20.46 9.68 -31.59
N GLY A 458 -21.65 9.69 -32.17
CA GLY A 458 -22.22 8.56 -32.92
C GLY A 458 -22.38 7.30 -32.08
N ALA A 459 -22.23 6.13 -32.68
CA ALA A 459 -22.40 4.83 -32.03
C ALA A 459 -21.49 4.64 -30.81
N LYS A 460 -20.32 5.29 -30.76
CA LYS A 460 -19.43 5.23 -29.60
C LYS A 460 -20.09 5.83 -28.34
N LYS A 461 -20.86 6.88 -28.48
CA LYS A 461 -21.58 7.50 -27.36
C LYS A 461 -22.59 6.52 -26.76
N ASP A 462 -23.43 5.90 -27.59
CA ASP A 462 -24.45 4.97 -27.14
C ASP A 462 -23.87 3.72 -26.44
N ILE A 463 -22.76 3.21 -26.96
CA ILE A 463 -22.04 2.08 -26.37
C ILE A 463 -21.42 2.45 -25.01
N ALA A 464 -20.84 3.64 -24.92
CA ALA A 464 -20.08 4.08 -23.73
C ALA A 464 -20.98 4.54 -22.58
N GLU A 465 -22.20 5.02 -22.85
CA GLU A 465 -23.05 5.72 -21.89
C GLU A 465 -23.25 4.94 -20.58
N ARG A 466 -23.57 3.66 -20.68
CA ARG A 466 -23.80 2.80 -19.49
C ARG A 466 -22.51 2.58 -18.70
N VAL A 467 -21.41 2.35 -19.38
CA VAL A 467 -20.09 2.10 -18.76
C VAL A 467 -19.57 3.37 -18.06
N ILE A 468 -19.70 4.52 -18.73
CA ILE A 468 -19.29 5.82 -18.15
C ILE A 468 -20.14 6.15 -16.94
N LYS A 469 -21.44 5.86 -16.95
CA LYS A 469 -22.32 6.05 -15.80
C LYS A 469 -21.84 5.27 -14.57
N GLU A 470 -21.45 4.01 -14.75
CA GLU A 470 -20.91 3.17 -13.67
C GLU A 470 -19.57 3.69 -13.14
N ILE A 471 -18.65 4.07 -14.04
CA ILE A 471 -17.37 4.67 -13.68
C ILE A 471 -17.58 5.96 -12.89
N THR A 472 -18.43 6.85 -13.39
CA THR A 472 -18.72 8.15 -12.78
C THR A 472 -19.35 8.00 -11.39
N ALA A 473 -20.29 7.06 -11.23
CA ALA A 473 -20.91 6.79 -9.95
C ALA A 473 -19.88 6.34 -8.89
N ARG A 474 -19.01 5.39 -9.25
CA ARG A 474 -17.94 4.91 -8.35
C ARG A 474 -16.92 5.99 -8.01
N LEU A 475 -16.51 6.78 -8.99
CA LEU A 475 -15.61 7.91 -8.78
C LEU A 475 -16.23 8.98 -7.86
N LYS A 476 -17.51 9.28 -7.99
CA LYS A 476 -18.22 10.21 -7.09
C LYS A 476 -18.21 9.71 -5.64
N PHE A 477 -18.44 8.41 -5.42
CA PHE A 477 -18.39 7.85 -4.08
C PHE A 477 -16.98 7.94 -3.48
N LEU A 478 -15.94 7.62 -4.24
CA LEU A 478 -14.55 7.76 -3.78
C LEU A 478 -14.20 9.20 -3.43
N ASN A 479 -14.62 10.15 -4.25
CA ASN A 479 -14.41 11.57 -3.97
C ASN A 479 -15.19 12.03 -2.74
N ASN A 480 -16.42 11.56 -2.56
CA ASN A 480 -17.28 11.92 -1.43
C ASN A 480 -16.76 11.38 -0.09
N VAL A 481 -16.05 10.26 -0.08
CA VAL A 481 -15.42 9.74 1.15
C VAL A 481 -14.04 10.36 1.45
N GLY A 482 -13.66 11.42 0.73
CA GLY A 482 -12.42 12.14 0.97
C GLY A 482 -11.17 11.50 0.37
N LEU A 483 -11.30 10.69 -0.68
CA LEU A 483 -10.19 10.02 -1.38
C LEU A 483 -9.87 10.67 -2.74
N ASP A 484 -10.30 11.88 -2.96
CA ASP A 484 -10.18 12.62 -4.22
C ASP A 484 -8.74 12.86 -4.68
N TYR A 485 -7.78 12.79 -3.77
CA TYR A 485 -6.34 12.95 -4.02
C TYR A 485 -5.63 11.66 -4.47
N LEU A 486 -6.22 10.49 -4.28
CA LEU A 486 -5.67 9.22 -4.74
C LEU A 486 -5.76 9.09 -6.27
N SER A 487 -4.96 8.19 -6.84
CA SER A 487 -5.06 7.79 -8.25
C SER A 487 -5.50 6.33 -8.37
N LEU A 488 -6.09 5.96 -9.51
CA LEU A 488 -6.55 4.58 -9.76
C LEU A 488 -5.38 3.58 -9.86
N ASP A 489 -4.22 4.02 -10.28
CA ASP A 489 -3.02 3.19 -10.41
C ASP A 489 -2.26 3.00 -9.11
N ARG A 490 -2.63 3.72 -8.04
CA ARG A 490 -1.98 3.60 -6.74
C ARG A 490 -2.10 2.18 -6.21
N SER A 491 -0.97 1.62 -5.82
CA SER A 491 -0.88 0.26 -5.31
C SER A 491 -1.57 0.13 -3.94
N ALA A 492 -2.33 -0.95 -3.75
CA ALA A 492 -3.14 -1.17 -2.57
C ALA A 492 -2.32 -1.39 -1.29
N ASP A 493 -1.10 -1.89 -1.40
CA ASP A 493 -0.16 -2.08 -0.29
C ASP A 493 0.42 -0.77 0.26
N THR A 494 0.34 0.33 -0.51
CA THR A 494 0.77 1.67 -0.09
C THR A 494 -0.31 2.48 0.62
N LEU A 495 -1.51 1.94 0.73
CA LEU A 495 -2.65 2.62 1.35
C LEU A 495 -2.57 2.55 2.88
N SER A 496 -2.95 3.64 3.54
CA SER A 496 -3.20 3.61 4.97
C SER A 496 -4.45 2.77 5.30
N GLY A 497 -4.57 2.29 6.54
CA GLY A 497 -5.74 1.52 6.97
C GLY A 497 -7.06 2.27 6.74
N GLY A 498 -7.08 3.58 7.01
CA GLY A 498 -8.24 4.42 6.78
C GLY A 498 -8.57 4.62 5.29
N GLU A 499 -7.57 4.78 4.43
CA GLU A 499 -7.77 4.86 2.97
C GLU A 499 -8.37 3.55 2.44
N ALA A 500 -7.79 2.42 2.83
CA ALA A 500 -8.27 1.10 2.45
C ALA A 500 -9.71 0.85 2.90
N GLN A 501 -10.07 1.25 4.11
CA GLN A 501 -11.42 1.16 4.65
C GLN A 501 -12.42 1.99 3.84
N ARG A 502 -12.07 3.24 3.53
CA ARG A 502 -12.95 4.12 2.73
C ARG A 502 -13.11 3.66 1.29
N ILE A 503 -12.08 3.04 0.70
CA ILE A 503 -12.20 2.40 -0.62
C ILE A 503 -13.23 1.26 -0.57
N ARG A 504 -13.19 0.41 0.46
CA ARG A 504 -14.19 -0.64 0.64
C ARG A 504 -15.59 -0.07 0.83
N LEU A 505 -15.73 0.97 1.65
CA LEU A 505 -16.99 1.67 1.85
C LEU A 505 -17.55 2.19 0.51
N ALA A 506 -16.73 2.87 -0.28
CA ALA A 506 -17.14 3.40 -1.58
C ALA A 506 -17.54 2.28 -2.56
N SER A 507 -16.82 1.15 -2.56
CA SER A 507 -17.15 -0.02 -3.39
C SER A 507 -18.50 -0.64 -2.99
N GLN A 508 -18.80 -0.73 -1.71
CA GLN A 508 -20.07 -1.27 -1.21
C GLN A 508 -21.25 -0.35 -1.54
N ILE A 509 -21.07 0.96 -1.40
CA ILE A 509 -22.10 1.94 -1.77
C ILE A 509 -22.43 1.84 -3.26
N GLY A 510 -21.42 1.70 -4.10
CA GLY A 510 -21.59 1.53 -5.56
C GLY A 510 -22.40 0.30 -5.95
N SER A 511 -22.51 -0.71 -5.08
CA SER A 511 -23.33 -1.90 -5.31
C SER A 511 -24.83 -1.64 -5.23
N GLY A 512 -25.26 -0.51 -4.63
CA GLY A 512 -26.68 -0.12 -4.50
C GLY A 512 -27.50 -1.05 -3.61
N LEU A 513 -26.85 -1.81 -2.70
CA LEU A 513 -27.54 -2.72 -1.80
C LEU A 513 -28.43 -1.96 -0.80
N THR A 514 -29.62 -2.47 -0.58
CA THR A 514 -30.61 -1.94 0.37
C THR A 514 -31.06 -3.02 1.35
N GLY A 515 -31.52 -2.61 2.54
CA GLY A 515 -31.94 -3.54 3.58
C GLY A 515 -30.79 -4.28 4.27
N VAL A 516 -29.57 -3.79 4.16
CA VAL A 516 -28.36 -4.37 4.75
C VAL A 516 -27.98 -3.63 6.03
N MET A 517 -27.27 -4.30 6.92
CA MET A 517 -26.64 -3.68 8.08
C MET A 517 -25.13 -3.51 7.82
N TYR A 518 -24.68 -2.28 7.69
CA TYR A 518 -23.26 -1.95 7.62
C TYR A 518 -22.70 -1.76 9.00
N VAL A 519 -21.56 -2.39 9.29
CA VAL A 519 -20.82 -2.24 10.55
C VAL A 519 -19.44 -1.71 10.23
N LEU A 520 -19.14 -0.48 10.67
CA LEU A 520 -17.91 0.23 10.37
C LEU A 520 -17.09 0.46 11.64
N ASP A 521 -15.78 0.27 11.53
CA ASP A 521 -14.83 0.48 12.62
C ASP A 521 -14.06 1.78 12.38
N GLU A 522 -14.40 2.82 13.14
CA GLU A 522 -13.72 4.12 13.16
C GLU A 522 -13.39 4.69 11.74
N PRO A 523 -14.38 4.91 10.89
CA PRO A 523 -14.15 5.31 9.50
C PRO A 523 -13.56 6.73 9.35
N SER A 524 -13.60 7.57 10.40
CA SER A 524 -13.00 8.91 10.42
C SER A 524 -11.50 8.93 10.67
N ILE A 525 -10.87 7.78 10.89
CA ILE A 525 -9.43 7.67 11.16
C ILE A 525 -8.60 8.33 10.06
N GLY A 526 -7.64 9.16 10.49
CA GLY A 526 -6.71 9.84 9.58
C GLY A 526 -7.35 10.92 8.70
N LEU A 527 -8.61 11.31 8.98
CA LEU A 527 -9.30 12.36 8.26
C LEU A 527 -9.13 13.72 8.92
N HIS A 528 -8.86 14.71 8.10
CA HIS A 528 -9.08 16.11 8.47
C HIS A 528 -10.58 16.39 8.65
N GLN A 529 -10.96 17.35 9.48
CA GLN A 529 -12.37 17.68 9.75
C GLN A 529 -13.19 17.95 8.48
N ARG A 530 -12.60 18.62 7.51
CA ARG A 530 -13.23 18.84 6.19
C ARG A 530 -13.64 17.53 5.48
N ASP A 531 -12.76 16.54 5.52
CA ASP A 531 -13.00 15.27 4.86
C ASP A 531 -13.96 14.39 5.68
N ASN A 532 -13.95 14.56 6.99
CA ASN A 532 -14.90 13.92 7.89
C ASN A 532 -16.35 14.37 7.64
N ASP A 533 -16.58 15.64 7.37
CA ASP A 533 -17.90 16.17 6.99
C ASP A 533 -18.46 15.44 5.75
N ARG A 534 -17.62 15.17 4.76
CA ARG A 534 -17.98 14.41 3.56
C ARG A 534 -18.31 12.96 3.87
N LEU A 535 -17.52 12.33 4.72
CA LEU A 535 -17.75 10.95 5.16
C LEU A 535 -19.10 10.83 5.87
N ILE A 536 -19.39 11.72 6.81
CA ILE A 536 -20.67 11.74 7.53
C ILE A 536 -21.85 11.90 6.57
N ALA A 537 -21.75 12.78 5.57
CA ALA A 537 -22.76 12.92 4.54
C ALA A 537 -22.97 11.60 3.76
N THR A 538 -21.91 10.87 3.48
CA THR A 538 -21.96 9.57 2.81
C THR A 538 -22.63 8.49 3.67
N LEU A 539 -22.35 8.46 4.97
CA LEU A 539 -22.99 7.54 5.91
C LEU A 539 -24.50 7.83 6.04
N LYS A 540 -24.89 9.10 6.04
CA LYS A 540 -26.31 9.50 6.00
C LYS A 540 -26.99 9.03 4.70
N HIS A 541 -26.32 9.16 3.59
CA HIS A 541 -26.83 8.68 2.30
C HIS A 541 -27.08 7.17 2.33
N LEU A 542 -26.12 6.37 2.86
CA LEU A 542 -26.30 4.93 3.05
C LEU A 542 -27.56 4.59 3.88
N ARG A 543 -27.75 5.31 4.97
CA ARG A 543 -28.95 5.17 5.80
C ARG A 543 -30.22 5.49 5.00
N ASP A 544 -30.22 6.60 4.27
CA ASP A 544 -31.39 7.15 3.60
C ASP A 544 -31.88 6.27 2.44
N ILE A 545 -31.01 5.46 1.83
CA ILE A 545 -31.39 4.45 0.84
C ILE A 545 -31.94 3.16 1.46
N GLY A 546 -32.10 3.09 2.77
CA GLY A 546 -32.80 1.99 3.47
C GLY A 546 -31.87 0.97 4.14
N ASN A 547 -30.70 1.38 4.61
CA ASN A 547 -29.76 0.53 5.35
C ASN A 547 -29.66 0.95 6.83
N SER A 548 -29.34 -0.02 7.69
CA SER A 548 -28.90 0.25 9.05
C SER A 548 -27.37 0.46 9.04
N VAL A 549 -26.90 1.55 9.61
CA VAL A 549 -25.46 1.89 9.63
C VAL A 549 -24.99 1.95 11.08
N LEU A 550 -24.21 0.97 11.49
CA LEU A 550 -23.60 0.90 12.81
C LEU A 550 -22.15 1.34 12.69
N VAL A 551 -21.75 2.32 13.49
CA VAL A 551 -20.42 2.89 13.45
C VAL A 551 -19.82 2.88 14.84
N VAL A 552 -18.68 2.23 15.01
CA VAL A 552 -17.84 2.40 16.20
C VAL A 552 -17.04 3.67 16.00
N GLU A 553 -17.25 4.69 16.81
CA GLU A 553 -16.66 6.01 16.57
C GLU A 553 -16.41 6.79 17.87
N HIS A 554 -15.41 7.67 17.81
CA HIS A 554 -15.02 8.59 18.86
C HIS A 554 -15.09 10.06 18.40
N ASP A 555 -15.33 10.29 17.11
CA ASP A 555 -15.42 11.63 16.55
C ASP A 555 -16.67 12.35 17.06
N GLU A 556 -16.48 13.59 17.51
CA GLU A 556 -17.56 14.40 18.07
C GLU A 556 -18.67 14.67 17.05
N ASP A 557 -18.31 15.02 15.82
CA ASP A 557 -19.27 15.35 14.76
C ASP A 557 -20.09 14.13 14.34
N ALA A 558 -19.46 12.94 14.28
CA ALA A 558 -20.14 11.69 14.02
C ALA A 558 -21.13 11.34 15.14
N ILE A 559 -20.72 11.50 16.40
CA ILE A 559 -21.60 11.24 17.57
C ILE A 559 -22.80 12.20 17.56
N ARG A 560 -22.56 13.50 17.34
CA ARG A 560 -23.65 14.52 17.30
C ARG A 560 -24.63 14.32 16.15
N THR A 561 -24.15 13.73 15.07
CA THR A 561 -24.95 13.50 13.84
C THR A 561 -25.77 12.20 13.90
N ALA A 562 -25.42 11.27 14.77
CA ALA A 562 -26.08 9.99 14.89
C ALA A 562 -27.57 10.11 15.24
N ASP A 563 -28.39 9.24 14.67
CA ASP A 563 -29.81 9.11 15.03
C ASP A 563 -29.98 8.41 16.38
N TYR A 564 -29.06 7.51 16.70
CA TYR A 564 -29.06 6.75 17.95
C TYR A 564 -27.62 6.53 18.42
N ILE A 565 -27.36 6.69 19.70
CA ILE A 565 -26.04 6.58 20.30
C ILE A 565 -26.08 5.51 21.38
N VAL A 566 -25.05 4.65 21.41
CA VAL A 566 -24.82 3.68 22.47
C VAL A 566 -23.49 4.01 23.12
N ASP A 567 -23.50 4.41 24.37
CA ASP A 567 -22.32 4.70 25.15
C ASP A 567 -21.95 3.52 26.03
N MET A 568 -20.74 2.97 25.79
CA MET A 568 -20.24 1.78 26.49
C MET A 568 -19.27 2.19 27.60
N GLY A 569 -19.31 1.46 28.68
CA GLY A 569 -18.40 1.74 29.80
C GLY A 569 -18.73 0.86 31.01
N PRO A 570 -18.56 1.40 32.24
CA PRO A 570 -18.02 2.72 32.60
C PRO A 570 -16.51 2.86 32.43
N GLY A 571 -15.78 1.75 32.38
CA GLY A 571 -14.33 1.71 32.25
C GLY A 571 -13.88 0.86 31.04
N ALA A 572 -12.70 0.30 31.14
CA ALA A 572 -12.09 -0.55 30.13
C ALA A 572 -11.89 -1.99 30.64
N GLY A 573 -11.83 -2.96 29.72
CA GLY A 573 -11.61 -4.37 30.06
C GLY A 573 -12.67 -4.91 31.02
N VAL A 574 -12.25 -5.42 32.15
CA VAL A 574 -13.15 -5.97 33.18
C VAL A 574 -14.06 -4.92 33.82
N HIS A 575 -13.70 -3.66 33.77
CA HIS A 575 -14.48 -2.51 34.26
C HIS A 575 -15.44 -1.94 33.19
N GLY A 576 -15.35 -2.44 31.96
CA GLY A 576 -16.21 -2.07 30.82
C GLY A 576 -17.33 -3.07 30.58
N GLY A 577 -17.83 -3.10 29.39
CA GLY A 577 -18.79 -4.10 28.91
C GLY A 577 -20.25 -3.83 29.28
N ALA A 578 -20.58 -2.68 29.79
CA ALA A 578 -21.94 -2.27 30.09
C ALA A 578 -22.40 -1.10 29.20
N VAL A 579 -23.70 -1.02 28.91
CA VAL A 579 -24.32 0.13 28.28
C VAL A 579 -24.61 1.16 29.36
N ILE A 580 -23.92 2.30 29.31
CA ILE A 580 -24.09 3.40 30.25
C ILE A 580 -25.31 4.23 29.90
N ALA A 581 -25.46 4.53 28.63
CA ALA A 581 -26.59 5.28 28.10
C ALA A 581 -26.88 4.84 26.66
N ALA A 582 -28.11 4.85 26.24
CA ALA A 582 -28.52 4.58 24.88
C ALA A 582 -29.74 5.45 24.52
N GLY A 583 -29.76 5.99 23.30
CA GLY A 583 -30.85 6.82 22.82
C GLY A 583 -30.38 7.89 21.86
N SER A 584 -31.24 8.89 21.63
CA SER A 584 -30.92 10.09 20.85
C SER A 584 -29.88 10.96 21.57
N LEU A 585 -29.26 11.90 20.86
CA LEU A 585 -28.30 12.83 21.45
C LEU A 585 -28.86 13.58 22.69
N PRO A 586 -30.08 14.13 22.68
CA PRO A 586 -30.63 14.76 23.90
C PRO A 586 -30.76 13.81 25.08
N GLU A 587 -31.10 12.54 24.86
CA GLU A 587 -31.20 11.51 25.89
C GLU A 587 -29.83 11.17 26.49
N ILE A 588 -28.80 11.04 25.66
CA ILE A 588 -27.41 10.83 26.07
C ILE A 588 -26.90 12.01 26.90
N MET A 589 -27.18 13.24 26.49
CA MET A 589 -26.75 14.46 27.17
C MET A 589 -27.33 14.62 28.61
N ARG A 590 -28.45 13.98 28.88
CA ARG A 590 -29.07 13.97 30.22
C ARG A 590 -28.41 12.99 31.18
N SER A 591 -27.57 12.07 30.70
CA SER A 591 -26.90 11.08 31.52
C SER A 591 -25.82 11.73 32.40
N GLU A 592 -25.90 11.53 33.70
CA GLU A 592 -24.89 11.98 34.67
C GLU A 592 -23.65 11.07 34.69
N HIS A 593 -23.81 9.80 34.29
CA HIS A 593 -22.78 8.79 34.36
C HIS A 593 -21.98 8.63 33.02
N SER A 594 -22.49 9.16 31.94
CA SER A 594 -21.83 9.08 30.62
C SER A 594 -20.66 10.06 30.55
N LEU A 595 -19.44 9.54 30.44
CA LEU A 595 -18.26 10.37 30.18
C LEU A 595 -18.36 11.06 28.81
N THR A 596 -18.88 10.37 27.80
CA THR A 596 -19.13 10.95 26.48
C THR A 596 -20.03 12.16 26.57
N ALA A 597 -21.13 12.07 27.27
CA ALA A 597 -22.04 13.20 27.49
C ALA A 597 -21.36 14.37 28.21
N GLN A 598 -20.54 14.10 29.20
CA GLN A 598 -19.80 15.13 29.94
C GLN A 598 -18.84 15.94 29.08
N TYR A 599 -18.21 15.29 28.09
CA TYR A 599 -17.34 15.97 27.09
C TYR A 599 -18.16 16.70 26.02
N LEU A 600 -19.27 16.13 25.58
CA LEU A 600 -20.13 16.72 24.55
C LEU A 600 -20.85 17.99 25.02
N ASP A 601 -21.22 18.07 26.28
CA ASP A 601 -21.93 19.22 26.89
C ASP A 601 -21.00 20.26 27.54
N GLY A 602 -19.70 19.96 27.55
CA GLY A 602 -18.67 20.86 28.09
C GLY A 602 -18.47 20.80 29.59
N ARG A 603 -19.16 19.92 30.34
CA ARG A 603 -18.89 19.66 31.77
C ARG A 603 -17.45 19.20 31.99
N ARG A 604 -16.92 18.44 31.06
CA ARG A 604 -15.48 18.11 30.93
C ARG A 604 -14.98 18.58 29.58
N LYS A 605 -13.79 19.15 29.54
CA LYS A 605 -13.14 19.55 28.30
C LYS A 605 -11.63 19.49 28.43
N ILE A 606 -10.96 19.31 27.33
CA ILE A 606 -9.52 19.49 27.23
C ILE A 606 -9.27 21.00 27.12
N GLU A 607 -8.64 21.57 28.13
CA GLU A 607 -8.45 23.03 28.22
C GLU A 607 -7.41 23.53 27.23
N VAL A 608 -7.66 24.73 26.67
CA VAL A 608 -6.63 25.45 25.93
C VAL A 608 -5.59 25.98 26.93
N PRO A 609 -4.28 25.74 26.75
CA PRO A 609 -3.27 26.21 27.67
C PRO A 609 -3.31 27.74 27.83
N LYS A 610 -3.29 28.22 29.09
CA LYS A 610 -3.26 29.66 29.39
C LYS A 610 -1.96 30.32 28.88
N LYS A 611 -0.86 29.57 28.91
CA LYS A 611 0.45 29.98 28.42
C LYS A 611 1.04 28.86 27.56
N ARG A 612 1.50 29.22 26.38
CA ARG A 612 2.23 28.30 25.48
C ARG A 612 3.73 28.48 25.70
N THR A 613 4.49 27.40 25.51
CA THR A 613 5.95 27.48 25.49
C THR A 613 6.38 28.37 24.31
N LYS A 614 7.20 29.36 24.58
CA LYS A 614 7.67 30.29 23.53
C LYS A 614 8.79 29.67 22.72
N MET A 615 8.77 29.94 21.42
CA MET A 615 9.83 29.57 20.51
C MET A 615 11.11 30.37 20.81
N ASP A 616 12.24 29.71 20.83
CA ASP A 616 13.56 30.32 20.84
C ASP A 616 14.13 30.35 19.42
N PRO A 617 14.32 31.54 18.80
CA PRO A 617 14.84 31.64 17.43
C PRO A 617 16.23 31.04 17.23
N ALA A 618 17.02 30.92 18.31
CA ALA A 618 18.35 30.35 18.28
C ALA A 618 18.36 28.79 18.30
N ARG A 619 17.23 28.19 18.64
CA ARG A 619 17.08 26.75 18.79
C ARG A 619 15.97 26.22 17.90
N GLN A 620 16.34 25.89 16.68
CA GLN A 620 15.41 25.41 15.66
C GLN A 620 16.02 24.28 14.86
N LEU A 621 15.18 23.33 14.46
CA LEU A 621 15.51 22.32 13.45
C LEU A 621 14.88 22.79 12.14
N VAL A 622 15.68 22.95 11.10
CA VAL A 622 15.22 23.46 9.80
C VAL A 622 15.56 22.48 8.69
N ILE A 623 14.54 22.08 7.93
CA ILE A 623 14.70 21.36 6.67
C ILE A 623 14.48 22.33 5.54
N THR A 624 15.34 22.34 4.55
CA THR A 624 15.21 23.16 3.34
C THR A 624 15.05 22.29 2.11
N GLY A 625 14.21 22.71 1.19
CA GLY A 625 14.07 22.10 -0.13
C GLY A 625 13.50 20.69 -0.14
N ALA A 626 12.63 20.31 0.79
CA ALA A 626 11.98 19.00 0.80
C ALA A 626 11.11 18.79 -0.45
N ARG A 627 11.40 17.75 -1.22
CA ARG A 627 10.79 17.46 -2.54
C ARG A 627 10.29 16.03 -2.68
N GLY A 628 10.28 15.25 -1.61
CA GLY A 628 9.77 13.87 -1.64
C GLY A 628 8.29 13.80 -2.04
N ASN A 629 7.92 12.79 -2.81
CA ASN A 629 6.54 12.55 -3.26
C ASN A 629 5.86 13.83 -3.81
N ASN A 630 4.79 14.30 -3.14
CA ASN A 630 4.05 15.51 -3.56
C ASN A 630 4.58 16.82 -2.98
N LEU A 631 5.64 16.80 -2.17
CA LEU A 631 6.21 18.03 -1.59
C LEU A 631 6.82 18.96 -2.66
N LYS A 632 6.50 20.25 -2.57
CA LYS A 632 6.86 21.26 -3.56
C LYS A 632 7.98 22.17 -3.05
N ASN A 633 9.17 21.62 -2.84
CA ASN A 633 10.34 22.36 -2.38
C ASN A 633 10.08 23.18 -1.10
N VAL A 634 9.55 22.52 -0.08
CA VAL A 634 9.13 23.14 1.17
C VAL A 634 10.26 23.24 2.19
N SER A 635 10.21 24.29 3.02
CA SER A 635 11.09 24.47 4.17
C SER A 635 10.28 24.31 5.46
N LEU A 636 10.71 23.37 6.30
CA LEU A 636 10.10 23.12 7.61
C LEU A 636 10.95 23.72 8.71
N THR A 637 10.34 24.44 9.63
CA THR A 637 10.96 24.91 10.87
C THR A 637 10.29 24.26 12.06
N LEU A 638 11.03 23.47 12.84
CA LEU A 638 10.58 22.89 14.11
C LEU A 638 11.29 23.59 15.27
N PRO A 639 10.55 24.31 16.12
CA PRO A 639 11.13 24.88 17.34
C PRO A 639 11.58 23.77 18.32
N VAL A 640 12.78 23.88 18.86
CA VAL A 640 13.31 22.93 19.84
C VAL A 640 12.65 23.16 21.21
N GLY A 641 12.27 22.05 21.89
CA GLY A 641 11.65 22.09 23.20
C GLY A 641 10.15 22.43 23.21
N LEU A 642 9.50 22.46 22.05
CA LEU A 642 8.07 22.71 21.90
C LEU A 642 7.33 21.46 21.43
N MET A 643 6.03 21.45 21.71
CA MET A 643 5.10 20.53 21.08
C MET A 643 4.59 21.12 19.76
N THR A 644 5.02 20.58 18.66
CA THR A 644 4.58 21.01 17.31
C THR A 644 3.61 19.99 16.74
N CYS A 645 2.43 20.45 16.34
CA CYS A 645 1.49 19.64 15.56
C CYS A 645 1.68 19.92 14.06
N VAL A 646 1.89 18.86 13.30
CA VAL A 646 1.91 18.88 11.84
C VAL A 646 0.52 18.51 11.36
N THR A 647 -0.17 19.47 10.79
CA THR A 647 -1.58 19.39 10.41
C THR A 647 -1.77 19.54 8.91
N GLY A 648 -2.97 19.34 8.43
CA GLY A 648 -3.34 19.53 7.05
C GLY A 648 -4.33 18.48 6.57
N VAL A 649 -4.93 18.72 5.42
CA VAL A 649 -5.87 17.78 4.79
C VAL A 649 -5.21 16.45 4.46
N SER A 650 -6.01 15.41 4.30
CA SER A 650 -5.52 14.09 3.94
C SER A 650 -4.72 14.13 2.62
N GLY A 651 -3.57 13.45 2.60
CA GLY A 651 -2.68 13.42 1.44
C GLY A 651 -1.89 14.71 1.17
N SER A 652 -1.84 15.65 2.11
CA SER A 652 -1.12 16.93 1.92
C SER A 652 0.41 16.85 2.01
N GLY A 653 0.96 15.67 2.37
CA GLY A 653 2.41 15.46 2.45
C GLY A 653 3.00 15.44 3.86
N LYS A 654 2.19 15.40 4.90
CA LYS A 654 2.64 15.38 6.31
C LYS A 654 3.60 14.23 6.62
N SER A 655 3.20 13.02 6.30
CA SER A 655 4.02 11.82 6.55
C SER A 655 5.31 11.83 5.72
N THR A 656 5.26 12.30 4.49
CA THR A 656 6.45 12.45 3.64
C THR A 656 7.45 13.42 4.26
N LEU A 657 6.98 14.54 4.78
CA LEU A 657 7.86 15.55 5.39
C LEU A 657 8.49 15.05 6.70
N ILE A 658 7.73 14.39 7.54
CA ILE A 658 8.15 13.98 8.89
C ILE A 658 8.74 12.57 8.87
N ASN A 659 8.01 11.56 8.38
CA ASN A 659 8.42 10.16 8.47
C ASN A 659 9.44 9.75 7.40
N ASP A 660 9.32 10.31 6.19
CA ASP A 660 10.19 9.93 5.07
C ASP A 660 11.40 10.89 4.91
N THR A 661 11.34 12.11 5.42
CA THR A 661 12.41 13.11 5.29
C THR A 661 13.11 13.36 6.62
N LEU A 662 12.39 13.85 7.63
CA LEU A 662 12.99 14.27 8.92
C LEU A 662 13.54 13.08 9.70
N TYR A 663 12.73 12.07 9.92
CA TYR A 663 13.12 10.92 10.75
C TYR A 663 14.32 10.15 10.19
N PRO A 664 14.35 9.76 8.89
CA PRO A 664 15.50 9.08 8.31
C PRO A 664 16.77 9.93 8.33
N ALA A 665 16.68 11.22 8.07
CA ALA A 665 17.82 12.12 8.09
C ALA A 665 18.44 12.27 9.50
N LEU A 666 17.59 12.43 10.52
CA LEU A 666 18.05 12.52 11.89
C LEU A 666 18.57 11.17 12.42
N SER A 667 17.95 10.06 12.06
CA SER A 667 18.43 8.70 12.36
C SER A 667 19.78 8.42 11.72
N ARG A 668 19.98 8.88 10.50
CA ARG A 668 21.25 8.76 9.80
C ARG A 668 22.36 9.55 10.48
N HIS A 669 22.04 10.78 10.91
CA HIS A 669 22.99 11.63 11.64
C HIS A 669 23.37 11.04 13.02
N LEU A 670 22.38 10.59 13.80
CA LEU A 670 22.57 10.14 15.19
C LEU A 670 23.07 8.69 15.30
N TYR A 671 22.58 7.81 14.45
CA TYR A 671 22.76 6.35 14.59
C TYR A 671 23.50 5.71 13.40
N GLY A 672 23.86 6.47 12.38
CA GLY A 672 24.44 5.91 11.16
C GLY A 672 23.49 4.98 10.40
N SER A 673 22.17 5.24 10.49
CA SER A 673 21.16 4.46 9.76
C SER A 673 21.41 4.52 8.26
N GLN A 674 21.21 3.38 7.58
CA GLN A 674 21.35 3.28 6.13
C GLN A 674 20.08 3.73 5.36
N THR A 675 18.98 3.98 6.07
CA THR A 675 17.74 4.45 5.45
C THR A 675 17.97 5.82 4.81
N GLU A 676 17.69 5.92 3.53
CA GLU A 676 17.84 7.15 2.77
C GLU A 676 16.66 8.09 3.04
N PRO A 677 16.90 9.35 3.46
CA PRO A 677 15.83 10.31 3.59
C PRO A 677 15.28 10.70 2.22
N ALA A 678 14.01 11.10 2.16
CA ALA A 678 13.42 11.66 0.95
C ALA A 678 14.19 12.90 0.49
N GLU A 679 14.08 13.22 -0.80
CA GLU A 679 14.88 14.28 -1.42
C GLU A 679 14.67 15.64 -0.75
N HIS A 680 15.76 16.27 -0.34
CA HIS A 680 15.80 17.58 0.29
C HIS A 680 17.18 18.23 0.07
N ASP A 681 17.28 19.55 0.30
CA ASP A 681 18.55 20.24 0.13
C ASP A 681 19.46 20.08 1.35
N ALA A 682 19.01 20.50 2.53
CA ALA A 682 19.79 20.45 3.76
C ALA A 682 18.92 20.38 5.01
N ILE A 683 19.51 19.92 6.11
CA ILE A 683 18.93 19.96 7.46
C ILE A 683 19.92 20.64 8.40
N HIS A 684 19.42 21.61 9.16
CA HIS A 684 20.18 22.38 10.14
C HIS A 684 19.57 22.21 11.54
N GLY A 685 20.39 22.31 12.59
CA GLY A 685 19.92 22.20 13.96
C GLY A 685 19.95 20.78 14.53
N LEU A 686 20.60 19.83 13.85
CA LEU A 686 20.74 18.44 14.30
C LEU A 686 21.49 18.31 15.62
N GLU A 687 22.36 19.26 15.94
CA GLU A 687 23.16 19.32 17.19
C GLU A 687 22.31 19.48 18.45
N HIS A 688 21.05 19.91 18.34
CA HIS A 688 20.16 20.07 19.47
C HIS A 688 19.63 18.73 20.02
N PHE A 689 19.82 17.64 19.27
CA PHE A 689 19.27 16.33 19.60
C PHE A 689 20.37 15.29 19.81
N ASP A 690 20.15 14.40 20.76
CA ASP A 690 20.95 13.20 21.00
C ASP A 690 20.18 11.90 20.69
N LYS A 691 18.86 11.98 20.59
CA LYS A 691 17.98 10.87 20.23
C LYS A 691 16.84 11.32 19.32
N VAL A 692 16.40 10.42 18.46
CA VAL A 692 15.11 10.51 17.75
C VAL A 692 14.33 9.23 17.96
N ILE A 693 13.06 9.36 18.32
CA ILE A 693 12.16 8.25 18.58
C ILE A 693 10.90 8.47 17.76
N SER A 694 10.65 7.54 16.85
CA SER A 694 9.41 7.53 16.07
C SER A 694 8.46 6.48 16.65
N VAL A 695 7.26 6.90 16.99
CA VAL A 695 6.20 6.06 17.54
C VAL A 695 5.05 6.05 16.55
N ASP A 696 4.95 4.96 15.81
CA ASP A 696 3.94 4.71 14.80
C ASP A 696 2.93 3.64 15.24
N GLN A 697 1.90 3.42 14.43
CA GLN A 697 0.85 2.43 14.68
C GLN A 697 1.21 1.01 14.21
N ALA A 698 2.42 0.77 13.71
CA ALA A 698 2.83 -0.56 13.32
C ALA A 698 2.81 -1.54 14.51
N PRO A 699 2.48 -2.81 14.29
CA PRO A 699 2.47 -3.82 15.35
C PRO A 699 3.80 -3.89 16.10
N ILE A 700 3.76 -4.18 17.39
CA ILE A 700 4.97 -4.40 18.23
C ILE A 700 5.70 -5.71 17.91
N GLY A 701 5.14 -6.53 17.04
CA GLY A 701 5.73 -7.77 16.53
C GLY A 701 4.76 -8.48 15.60
N ARG A 702 5.31 -9.38 14.78
CA ARG A 702 4.56 -10.10 13.74
C ARG A 702 4.17 -11.52 14.15
N THR A 703 4.59 -11.97 15.32
CA THR A 703 4.38 -13.33 15.80
C THR A 703 3.59 -13.35 17.10
N PRO A 704 2.90 -14.46 17.42
CA PRO A 704 2.20 -14.62 18.71
C PRO A 704 3.10 -14.55 19.94
N ARG A 705 4.42 -14.67 19.78
CA ARG A 705 5.42 -14.52 20.87
C ARG A 705 5.66 -13.09 21.29
N SER A 706 5.40 -12.13 20.41
CA SER A 706 5.51 -10.72 20.75
C SER A 706 4.31 -10.31 21.60
N ASN A 707 4.56 -9.67 22.72
CA ASN A 707 3.51 -9.20 23.61
C ASN A 707 3.99 -7.94 24.39
N PRO A 708 3.11 -7.24 25.10
CA PRO A 708 3.49 -6.04 25.86
C PRO A 708 4.61 -6.29 26.88
N ALA A 709 4.61 -7.43 27.57
CA ALA A 709 5.60 -7.75 28.58
C ALA A 709 7.02 -7.91 27.99
N THR A 710 7.14 -8.57 26.83
CA THR A 710 8.45 -8.74 26.18
C THR A 710 8.92 -7.45 25.52
N TYR A 711 8.01 -6.72 24.89
CA TYR A 711 8.35 -5.48 24.18
C TYR A 711 8.84 -4.38 25.13
N THR A 712 8.15 -4.17 26.24
CA THR A 712 8.54 -3.17 27.27
C THR A 712 9.71 -3.60 28.12
N GLY A 713 10.16 -4.84 27.99
CA GLY A 713 11.26 -5.40 28.78
C GLY A 713 10.88 -5.66 30.25
N VAL A 714 9.60 -5.63 30.61
CA VAL A 714 9.14 -5.98 31.98
C VAL A 714 9.22 -7.47 32.23
N PHE A 715 9.18 -8.29 31.17
CA PHE A 715 9.22 -9.75 31.31
C PHE A 715 10.58 -10.26 31.84
N THR A 716 11.68 -9.59 31.52
CA THR A 716 13.02 -9.98 32.01
C THR A 716 13.11 -9.95 33.54
N PRO A 717 12.80 -8.83 34.25
CA PRO A 717 12.82 -8.83 35.71
C PRO A 717 11.75 -9.77 36.32
N ILE A 718 10.65 -10.05 35.64
CA ILE A 718 9.68 -11.05 36.09
C ILE A 718 10.29 -12.45 36.07
N ARG A 719 10.99 -12.82 35.00
CA ARG A 719 11.69 -14.12 34.90
C ARG A 719 12.80 -14.26 35.93
N ASP A 720 13.56 -13.19 36.16
CA ASP A 720 14.61 -13.16 37.20
C ASP A 720 14.00 -13.39 38.58
N LEU A 721 12.85 -12.76 38.88
CA LEU A 721 12.11 -12.96 40.12
C LEU A 721 11.66 -14.40 40.30
N PHE A 722 11.11 -15.03 39.27
CA PHE A 722 10.68 -16.45 39.30
C PHE A 722 11.88 -17.39 39.52
N ALA A 723 13.05 -17.08 38.97
CA ALA A 723 14.26 -17.84 39.20
C ALA A 723 14.76 -17.79 40.66
N THR A 724 14.37 -16.77 41.43
CA THR A 724 14.73 -16.62 42.87
C THR A 724 13.81 -17.35 43.83
N VAL A 725 12.67 -17.83 43.33
CA VAL A 725 11.69 -18.59 44.19
C VAL A 725 12.34 -19.89 44.66
N PRO A 726 12.11 -20.32 45.93
CA PRO A 726 12.70 -21.54 46.50
C PRO A 726 12.55 -22.77 45.61
N THR A 727 11.38 -23.07 45.09
CA THR A 727 11.12 -24.20 44.19
C THR A 727 12.01 -24.14 42.93
N ALA A 728 12.21 -22.95 42.37
CA ALA A 728 13.08 -22.79 41.18
C ALA A 728 14.55 -23.03 41.52
N LYS A 729 15.01 -22.54 42.68
CA LYS A 729 16.38 -22.78 43.17
C LYS A 729 16.65 -24.25 43.47
N GLU A 730 15.71 -24.94 44.12
CA GLU A 730 15.81 -26.35 44.42
C GLU A 730 15.93 -27.21 43.15
N ARG A 731 15.25 -26.84 42.08
CA ARG A 731 15.28 -27.51 40.79
C ARG A 731 16.39 -27.03 39.87
N GLY A 732 17.18 -26.03 40.26
CA GLY A 732 18.23 -25.43 39.44
C GLY A 732 17.70 -24.67 38.22
N TYR A 733 16.48 -24.10 38.31
CA TYR A 733 15.88 -23.34 37.20
C TYR A 733 16.44 -21.92 37.19
N SER A 734 17.04 -21.55 36.07
CA SER A 734 17.48 -20.18 35.78
C SER A 734 16.37 -19.36 35.12
N ALA A 735 16.59 -18.07 34.93
CA ALA A 735 15.63 -17.18 34.24
C ALA A 735 15.27 -17.65 32.82
N GLY A 736 16.18 -18.36 32.14
CA GLY A 736 15.92 -18.96 30.82
C GLY A 736 14.81 -20.01 30.83
N ARG A 737 14.60 -20.68 31.96
CA ARG A 737 13.50 -21.67 32.13
C ARG A 737 12.12 -21.04 31.95
N PHE A 738 11.96 -19.78 32.32
CA PHE A 738 10.71 -19.02 32.25
C PHE A 738 10.54 -18.22 30.95
N SER A 739 11.45 -18.43 29.98
CA SER A 739 11.32 -17.87 28.64
C SER A 739 10.59 -18.83 27.69
N PHE A 740 9.54 -18.37 27.05
CA PHE A 740 8.86 -19.14 26.00
C PHE A 740 9.61 -19.11 24.65
N ASN A 741 10.68 -18.34 24.52
CA ASN A 741 11.52 -18.28 23.33
C ASN A 741 12.68 -19.28 23.33
N VAL A 742 13.01 -19.84 24.48
CA VAL A 742 14.18 -20.73 24.69
C VAL A 742 13.72 -22.12 25.05
N LYS A 743 14.40 -23.15 24.54
CA LYS A 743 14.14 -24.56 24.91
C LYS A 743 14.39 -24.79 26.40
N GLY A 744 13.63 -25.70 26.98
CA GLY A 744 13.78 -26.14 28.36
C GLY A 744 12.52 -25.98 29.22
N GLY A 745 11.93 -24.80 29.25
CA GLY A 745 10.71 -24.52 30.01
C GLY A 745 9.45 -24.35 29.20
N ARG A 746 9.58 -24.08 27.91
CA ARG A 746 8.45 -23.88 27.02
C ARG A 746 7.79 -25.19 26.59
N CYS A 747 6.54 -25.11 26.16
CA CYS A 747 5.87 -26.20 25.44
C CYS A 747 6.53 -26.40 24.08
N GLU A 748 7.09 -27.59 23.82
CA GLU A 748 7.78 -27.85 22.55
C GLU A 748 6.81 -28.15 21.40
N ALA A 749 5.55 -28.54 21.67
CA ALA A 749 4.54 -28.74 20.64
C ALA A 749 4.21 -27.46 19.88
N CYS A 750 3.99 -26.36 20.59
CA CYS A 750 3.77 -25.03 20.01
C CYS A 750 5.03 -24.14 20.05
N GLN A 751 6.14 -24.66 20.52
CA GLN A 751 7.41 -23.92 20.68
C GLN A 751 7.29 -22.62 21.48
N GLY A 752 6.36 -22.55 22.41
CA GLY A 752 6.09 -21.40 23.23
C GLY A 752 5.11 -20.38 22.66
N ASP A 753 4.53 -20.63 21.49
CA ASP A 753 3.54 -19.73 20.89
C ASP A 753 2.19 -19.77 21.63
N GLY A 754 1.89 -20.87 22.30
CA GLY A 754 0.58 -21.11 22.91
C GLY A 754 -0.50 -21.47 21.89
N VAL A 755 -0.25 -21.24 20.63
CA VAL A 755 -1.14 -21.52 19.50
C VAL A 755 -0.40 -22.25 18.40
N ILE A 756 -1.12 -22.99 17.58
CA ILE A 756 -0.61 -23.64 16.38
C ILE A 756 -1.16 -22.88 15.17
N LYS A 757 -0.27 -22.45 14.30
CA LYS A 757 -0.62 -21.81 13.05
C LYS A 757 -1.09 -22.86 12.05
N VAL A 758 -2.30 -22.73 11.55
CA VAL A 758 -2.82 -23.52 10.42
C VAL A 758 -2.78 -22.64 9.18
N GLU A 759 -1.87 -22.98 8.25
CA GLU A 759 -1.73 -22.24 7.00
C GLU A 759 -2.88 -22.56 6.05
N MET A 760 -3.59 -21.54 5.64
CA MET A 760 -4.71 -21.62 4.71
C MET A 760 -4.29 -20.98 3.39
N HIS A 761 -3.92 -21.76 2.38
CA HIS A 761 -3.31 -21.31 1.13
C HIS A 761 -4.04 -20.17 0.40
N PHE A 762 -5.35 -20.00 0.58
CA PHE A 762 -6.18 -18.97 -0.07
C PHE A 762 -6.96 -18.10 0.92
N LEU A 763 -6.84 -18.35 2.23
CA LEU A 763 -7.52 -17.64 3.30
C LEU A 763 -6.48 -17.15 4.32
N PRO A 764 -6.83 -16.19 5.19
CA PRO A 764 -5.95 -15.79 6.29
C PRO A 764 -5.60 -16.99 7.17
N ASP A 765 -4.36 -17.06 7.63
CA ASP A 765 -3.91 -18.11 8.54
C ASP A 765 -4.74 -18.13 9.83
N VAL A 766 -5.11 -19.33 10.29
CA VAL A 766 -5.88 -19.51 11.52
C VAL A 766 -4.93 -19.96 12.63
N TYR A 767 -5.07 -19.35 13.80
CA TYR A 767 -4.33 -19.71 15.01
C TYR A 767 -5.25 -20.46 15.96
N VAL A 768 -4.93 -21.72 16.25
CA VAL A 768 -5.71 -22.59 17.15
C VAL A 768 -4.92 -22.81 18.44
N PRO A 769 -5.55 -22.79 19.64
CA PRO A 769 -4.87 -23.10 20.88
C PRO A 769 -4.13 -24.46 20.81
N CYS A 770 -2.93 -24.51 21.35
CA CYS A 770 -2.14 -25.75 21.36
C CYS A 770 -2.81 -26.83 22.21
N ASP A 771 -3.02 -28.01 21.66
CA ASP A 771 -3.67 -29.14 22.35
C ASP A 771 -2.87 -29.69 23.53
N VAL A 772 -1.54 -29.46 23.56
CA VAL A 772 -0.66 -29.95 24.62
C VAL A 772 -0.61 -29.01 25.82
N CYS A 773 -0.43 -27.72 25.59
CA CYS A 773 -0.33 -26.74 26.69
C CYS A 773 -1.62 -25.93 26.90
N HIS A 774 -2.63 -26.11 26.05
CA HIS A 774 -3.91 -25.39 26.13
C HIS A 774 -3.75 -23.87 26.23
N GLY A 775 -2.84 -23.31 25.42
CA GLY A 775 -2.54 -21.87 25.40
C GLY A 775 -1.55 -21.40 26.47
N LYS A 776 -1.09 -22.24 27.38
CA LYS A 776 -0.25 -21.87 28.52
C LYS A 776 1.21 -21.58 28.19
N ARG A 777 1.70 -21.92 26.98
CA ARG A 777 3.06 -21.64 26.47
C ARG A 777 4.20 -22.44 27.10
N TYR A 778 4.02 -23.02 28.29
CA TYR A 778 5.06 -23.68 29.08
C TYR A 778 4.74 -25.14 29.34
N ASN A 779 5.78 -25.91 29.66
CA ASN A 779 5.61 -27.26 30.11
C ASN A 779 5.10 -27.33 31.58
N ARG A 780 4.62 -28.49 31.99
CA ARG A 780 4.00 -28.69 33.28
C ARG A 780 4.95 -28.37 34.46
N GLU A 781 6.22 -28.75 34.35
CA GLU A 781 7.22 -28.61 35.40
C GLU A 781 7.54 -27.12 35.67
N THR A 782 7.55 -26.30 34.61
CA THR A 782 7.76 -24.84 34.73
C THR A 782 6.56 -24.18 35.40
N LEU A 783 5.35 -24.65 35.10
CA LEU A 783 4.11 -24.12 35.69
C LEU A 783 3.91 -24.47 37.16
N GLU A 784 4.66 -25.43 37.72
CA GLU A 784 4.65 -25.72 39.13
C GLU A 784 5.36 -24.66 39.99
N VAL A 785 6.24 -23.84 39.38
CA VAL A 785 6.89 -22.74 40.09
C VAL A 785 5.93 -21.56 40.21
N GLN A 786 5.72 -21.10 41.46
CA GLN A 786 4.77 -20.04 41.79
C GLN A 786 5.46 -18.93 42.56
N TYR A 787 5.07 -17.69 42.29
CA TYR A 787 5.35 -16.51 43.09
C TYR A 787 4.03 -15.94 43.62
N LYS A 788 3.88 -15.81 44.93
CA LYS A 788 2.61 -15.42 45.56
C LYS A 788 1.38 -16.19 45.08
N GLY A 789 1.56 -17.50 44.83
CA GLY A 789 0.49 -18.38 44.39
C GLY A 789 0.12 -18.31 42.92
N LYS A 790 0.90 -17.59 42.09
CA LYS A 790 0.70 -17.46 40.64
C LYS A 790 1.90 -18.00 39.86
N ASN A 791 1.65 -18.81 38.85
CA ASN A 791 2.69 -19.28 37.92
C ASN A 791 2.95 -18.25 36.82
N ILE A 792 3.96 -18.49 35.99
CA ILE A 792 4.36 -17.55 34.94
C ILE A 792 3.26 -17.29 33.89
N THR A 793 2.48 -18.30 33.55
CA THR A 793 1.34 -18.15 32.63
C THR A 793 0.24 -17.28 33.24
N GLU A 794 -0.09 -17.49 34.50
CA GLU A 794 -1.08 -16.69 35.21
C GLU A 794 -0.65 -15.23 35.33
N VAL A 795 0.65 -14.96 35.46
CA VAL A 795 1.22 -13.61 35.41
C VAL A 795 1.06 -12.98 34.04
N LEU A 796 1.31 -13.72 32.96
CA LEU A 796 1.12 -13.24 31.58
C LEU A 796 -0.37 -12.97 31.26
N GLU A 797 -1.29 -13.70 31.91
CA GLU A 797 -2.73 -13.51 31.77
C GLU A 797 -3.27 -12.34 32.59
N MET A 798 -2.50 -11.78 33.53
CA MET A 798 -2.91 -10.61 34.30
C MET A 798 -3.03 -9.39 33.40
N THR A 799 -4.02 -8.54 33.71
CA THR A 799 -4.05 -7.18 33.17
C THR A 799 -2.87 -6.38 33.73
N VAL A 800 -2.48 -5.32 33.04
CA VAL A 800 -1.41 -4.43 33.55
C VAL A 800 -1.76 -3.85 34.91
N GLU A 801 -3.03 -3.51 35.12
CA GLU A 801 -3.53 -3.00 36.39
C GLU A 801 -3.35 -4.01 37.55
N ASP A 802 -3.80 -5.24 37.35
CA ASP A 802 -3.65 -6.31 38.35
C ASP A 802 -2.18 -6.67 38.58
N ALA A 803 -1.38 -6.70 37.52
CA ALA A 803 0.05 -6.98 37.63
C ALA A 803 0.80 -5.88 38.39
N HIS A 804 0.43 -4.62 38.18
CA HIS A 804 1.02 -3.50 38.93
C HIS A 804 0.80 -3.64 40.42
N GLU A 805 -0.42 -3.96 40.86
CA GLU A 805 -0.72 -4.21 42.26
C GLU A 805 -0.01 -5.46 42.80
N PHE A 806 0.02 -6.54 42.01
CA PHE A 806 0.69 -7.79 42.35
C PHE A 806 2.20 -7.63 42.54
N PHE A 807 2.87 -6.87 41.69
CA PHE A 807 4.31 -6.62 41.74
C PHE A 807 4.71 -5.32 42.44
N LYS A 808 3.81 -4.68 43.12
CA LYS A 808 4.08 -3.44 43.86
C LYS A 808 5.29 -3.51 44.83
N PRO A 809 5.55 -4.66 45.48
CA PRO A 809 6.77 -4.81 46.30
C PRO A 809 8.08 -4.91 45.50
N VAL A 810 8.03 -5.03 44.17
CA VAL A 810 9.21 -5.16 43.30
C VAL A 810 9.34 -3.89 42.47
N PRO A 811 10.19 -2.91 42.89
CA PRO A 811 10.20 -1.56 42.31
C PRO A 811 10.53 -1.53 40.81
N VAL A 812 11.40 -2.42 40.35
CA VAL A 812 11.82 -2.50 38.92
C VAL A 812 10.65 -2.87 38.03
N ILE A 813 9.84 -3.85 38.46
CA ILE A 813 8.65 -4.30 37.72
C ILE A 813 7.55 -3.26 37.82
N ALA A 814 7.25 -2.78 39.05
CA ALA A 814 6.20 -1.82 39.29
C ALA A 814 6.39 -0.51 38.50
N ARG A 815 7.62 -0.04 38.35
CA ARG A 815 7.93 1.19 37.61
C ARG A 815 7.63 1.03 36.11
N LYS A 816 7.99 -0.11 35.52
CA LYS A 816 7.70 -0.40 34.11
C LYS A 816 6.20 -0.57 33.86
N LEU A 817 5.49 -1.20 34.78
CA LEU A 817 4.03 -1.33 34.70
C LEU A 817 3.33 0.02 34.88
N GLN A 818 3.87 0.91 35.72
CA GLN A 818 3.34 2.26 35.92
C GLN A 818 3.36 3.06 34.58
N THR A 819 4.39 2.93 33.76
CA THR A 819 4.42 3.61 32.44
C THR A 819 3.33 3.13 31.50
N LEU A 820 2.96 1.85 31.55
CA LEU A 820 1.80 1.33 30.82
C LEU A 820 0.47 1.88 31.35
N LEU A 821 0.34 2.03 32.65
CA LEU A 821 -0.83 2.67 33.27
C LEU A 821 -0.94 4.15 32.88
N ASP A 822 0.17 4.87 32.87
CA ASP A 822 0.23 6.30 32.52
C ASP A 822 -0.29 6.58 31.10
N VAL A 823 -0.09 5.66 30.15
CA VAL A 823 -0.62 5.76 28.79
C VAL A 823 -2.03 5.17 28.62
N GLY A 824 -2.68 4.77 29.71
CA GLY A 824 -4.06 4.27 29.68
C GLY A 824 -4.23 2.81 29.23
N LEU A 825 -3.20 1.98 29.35
CA LEU A 825 -3.23 0.55 28.97
C LEU A 825 -3.41 -0.41 30.15
N GLY A 826 -4.05 0.04 31.24
CA GLY A 826 -4.31 -0.80 32.41
C GLY A 826 -5.12 -2.06 32.12
N TYR A 827 -5.94 -2.05 31.12
CA TYR A 827 -6.87 -3.13 30.77
C TYR A 827 -6.28 -4.23 29.89
N ILE A 828 -5.15 -4.02 29.22
CA ILE A 828 -4.52 -5.06 28.38
C ILE A 828 -3.82 -6.11 29.23
N LYS A 829 -3.72 -7.34 28.74
CA LYS A 829 -2.96 -8.41 29.40
C LYS A 829 -1.48 -8.31 29.07
N LEU A 830 -0.61 -8.65 30.02
CA LEU A 830 0.85 -8.64 29.83
C LEU A 830 1.30 -9.56 28.68
N GLY A 831 0.70 -10.74 28.58
CA GLY A 831 0.99 -11.74 27.55
C GLY A 831 0.11 -11.66 26.30
N GLN A 832 -0.68 -10.60 26.14
CA GLN A 832 -1.54 -10.43 24.96
C GLN A 832 -0.73 -10.41 23.67
N SER A 833 -1.10 -11.24 22.71
CA SER A 833 -0.39 -11.30 21.43
C SER A 833 -0.39 -9.94 20.73
N ALA A 834 0.75 -9.56 20.16
CA ALA A 834 0.90 -8.35 19.38
C ALA A 834 -0.09 -8.26 18.21
N THR A 835 -0.49 -9.40 17.67
CA THR A 835 -1.44 -9.48 16.54
C THR A 835 -2.89 -9.14 16.93
N THR A 836 -3.21 -9.13 18.23
CA THR A 836 -4.53 -8.80 18.78
C THR A 836 -4.65 -7.37 19.27
N LEU A 837 -3.53 -6.63 19.33
CA LEU A 837 -3.54 -5.23 19.70
C LEU A 837 -4.01 -4.35 18.53
N SER A 838 -4.81 -3.33 18.84
CA SER A 838 -5.10 -2.28 17.87
C SER A 838 -3.85 -1.44 17.57
N GLY A 839 -3.85 -0.71 16.45
CA GLY A 839 -2.74 0.18 16.10
C GLY A 839 -2.44 1.21 17.18
N GLY A 840 -3.48 1.80 17.78
CA GLY A 840 -3.34 2.76 18.87
C GLY A 840 -2.81 2.12 20.18
N GLU A 841 -3.21 0.90 20.50
CA GLU A 841 -2.66 0.16 21.64
C GLU A 841 -1.19 -0.16 21.44
N ALA A 842 -0.82 -0.66 20.25
CA ALA A 842 0.58 -0.93 19.88
C ALA A 842 1.45 0.35 20.00
N GLN A 843 0.95 1.46 19.52
CA GLN A 843 1.62 2.76 19.61
C GLN A 843 1.83 3.20 21.08
N ARG A 844 0.82 3.05 21.93
CA ARG A 844 0.93 3.38 23.35
C ARG A 844 1.88 2.44 24.10
N VAL A 845 1.96 1.16 23.74
CA VAL A 845 2.98 0.24 24.28
C VAL A 845 4.39 0.72 23.93
N LYS A 846 4.61 1.15 22.67
CA LYS A 846 5.89 1.73 22.24
C LYS A 846 6.24 2.98 23.04
N LEU A 847 5.28 3.88 23.22
CA LEU A 847 5.47 5.09 23.99
C LEU A 847 5.81 4.78 25.47
N SER A 848 5.15 3.79 26.08
CA SER A 848 5.43 3.38 27.46
C SER A 848 6.86 2.85 27.63
N LEU A 849 7.39 2.13 26.66
CA LEU A 849 8.79 1.69 26.66
C LEU A 849 9.75 2.88 26.72
N GLU A 850 9.50 3.89 25.89
CA GLU A 850 10.35 5.08 25.87
C GLU A 850 10.25 5.89 27.16
N LEU A 851 9.06 6.00 27.75
CA LEU A 851 8.86 6.63 29.07
C LEU A 851 9.59 5.89 30.19
N SER A 852 9.82 4.59 30.07
CA SER A 852 10.53 3.79 31.07
C SER A 852 12.07 3.98 31.02
N LYS A 853 12.59 4.55 29.94
CA LYS A 853 14.03 4.82 29.78
C LYS A 853 14.44 6.14 30.44
N ARG A 854 15.74 6.29 30.69
CA ARG A 854 16.29 7.55 31.18
C ARG A 854 16.16 8.63 30.12
N ASP A 855 15.51 9.72 30.48
CA ASP A 855 15.37 10.89 29.63
C ASP A 855 16.61 11.79 29.68
N THR A 856 17.02 12.32 28.54
CA THR A 856 18.13 13.26 28.40
C THR A 856 17.66 14.72 28.28
N GLY A 857 16.37 14.94 28.04
CA GLY A 857 15.80 16.24 27.74
C GLY A 857 16.17 16.79 26.37
N ARG A 858 16.81 15.99 25.50
CA ARG A 858 17.25 16.37 24.15
C ARG A 858 16.76 15.38 23.08
N THR A 859 15.63 14.73 23.33
CA THR A 859 15.02 13.77 22.41
C THR A 859 14.00 14.46 21.52
N LEU A 860 14.01 14.12 20.23
CA LEU A 860 12.89 14.40 19.32
C LEU A 860 11.96 13.19 19.30
N TYR A 861 10.74 13.38 19.78
CA TYR A 861 9.66 12.39 19.65
C TYR A 861 8.82 12.70 18.41
N ILE A 862 8.69 11.73 17.53
CA ILE A 862 7.80 11.80 16.36
C ILE A 862 6.62 10.87 16.64
N LEU A 863 5.42 11.42 16.74
CA LEU A 863 4.19 10.69 16.99
C LEU A 863 3.29 10.83 15.77
N ASP A 864 2.88 9.70 15.21
CA ASP A 864 2.00 9.66 14.04
C ASP A 864 0.58 9.28 14.47
N GLU A 865 -0.31 10.29 14.47
CA GLU A 865 -1.73 10.17 14.86
C GLU A 865 -1.95 9.42 16.19
N PRO A 866 -1.38 9.89 17.31
CA PRO A 866 -1.38 9.15 18.57
C PRO A 866 -2.76 9.01 19.21
N THR A 867 -3.75 9.77 18.78
CA THR A 867 -5.12 9.73 19.29
C THR A 867 -6.05 8.79 18.55
N THR A 868 -5.52 8.03 17.59
CA THR A 868 -6.29 7.05 16.83
C THR A 868 -6.96 6.03 17.74
N GLY A 869 -8.26 5.89 17.61
CA GLY A 869 -9.06 4.95 18.39
C GLY A 869 -9.26 5.34 19.86
N LEU A 870 -9.00 6.59 20.24
CA LEU A 870 -9.15 7.08 21.62
C LEU A 870 -10.41 7.89 21.83
N HIS A 871 -11.08 7.60 22.93
CA HIS A 871 -12.15 8.44 23.49
C HIS A 871 -11.56 9.75 24.07
N PHE A 872 -12.38 10.79 24.22
CA PHE A 872 -11.98 12.09 24.78
C PHE A 872 -11.20 11.98 26.10
N ALA A 873 -11.66 11.11 27.00
CA ALA A 873 -10.98 10.89 28.28
C ALA A 873 -9.59 10.25 28.13
N ASP A 874 -9.43 9.34 27.18
CA ASP A 874 -8.14 8.72 26.88
C ASP A 874 -7.17 9.73 26.24
N ILE A 875 -7.70 10.64 25.41
CA ILE A 875 -6.92 11.74 24.81
C ILE A 875 -6.40 12.68 25.90
N ASP A 876 -7.24 13.04 26.86
CA ASP A 876 -6.85 13.91 27.99
C ASP A 876 -5.70 13.29 28.79
N LEU A 877 -5.78 11.99 29.07
CA LEU A 877 -4.72 11.24 29.74
C LEU A 877 -3.42 11.22 28.94
N LEU A 878 -3.50 10.93 27.63
CA LEU A 878 -2.35 10.90 26.74
C LEU A 878 -1.68 12.28 26.63
N LEU A 879 -2.46 13.35 26.55
CA LEU A 879 -1.93 14.72 26.47
C LEU A 879 -1.14 15.10 27.72
N LYS A 880 -1.54 14.65 28.91
CA LYS A 880 -0.77 14.86 30.15
C LYS A 880 0.63 14.26 30.04
N VAL A 881 0.74 13.08 29.46
CA VAL A 881 2.03 12.41 29.22
C VAL A 881 2.87 13.18 28.18
N ILE A 882 2.27 13.57 27.08
CA ILE A 882 2.92 14.30 26.00
C ILE A 882 3.45 15.65 26.50
N HIS A 883 2.64 16.41 27.23
CA HIS A 883 3.04 17.70 27.79
C HIS A 883 4.15 17.54 28.83
N ARG A 884 4.13 16.47 29.64
CA ARG A 884 5.21 16.17 30.58
C ARG A 884 6.54 15.93 29.87
N LEU A 885 6.54 15.20 28.73
CA LEU A 885 7.75 15.01 27.92
C LEU A 885 8.31 16.33 27.41
N ARG A 886 7.46 17.22 26.93
CA ARG A 886 7.87 18.56 26.50
C ARG A 886 8.46 19.36 27.65
N ASP A 887 7.83 19.35 28.81
CA ASP A 887 8.28 20.11 29.99
C ASP A 887 9.65 19.63 30.52
N GLN A 888 10.04 18.41 30.19
CA GLN A 888 11.38 17.86 30.46
C GLN A 888 12.46 18.35 29.48
N GLY A 889 12.10 19.17 28.50
CA GLY A 889 13.01 19.77 27.51
C GLY A 889 12.97 19.08 26.14
N ASN A 890 12.24 18.00 25.97
CA ASN A 890 12.13 17.26 24.72
C ASN A 890 11.32 18.06 23.68
N THR A 891 11.58 17.76 22.42
CA THR A 891 10.84 18.28 21.28
C THR A 891 9.87 17.21 20.78
N LEU A 892 8.65 17.61 20.46
CA LEU A 892 7.62 16.72 19.92
C LEU A 892 7.15 17.22 18.56
N ALA A 893 7.18 16.34 17.58
CA ALA A 893 6.56 16.53 16.27
C ALA A 893 5.42 15.53 16.14
N ILE A 894 4.18 16.00 16.17
CA ILE A 894 2.98 15.17 16.20
C ILE A 894 2.19 15.41 14.93
N ILE A 895 2.04 14.39 14.10
CA ILE A 895 1.09 14.42 12.98
C ILE A 895 -0.29 14.16 13.57
N GLU A 896 -1.21 15.11 13.44
CA GLU A 896 -2.51 15.02 14.09
C GLU A 896 -3.62 15.71 13.31
N HIS A 897 -4.82 15.17 13.43
CA HIS A 897 -6.07 15.75 12.91
C HIS A 897 -7.04 16.14 14.00
N ASN A 898 -6.85 15.61 15.22
CA ASN A 898 -7.72 15.87 16.35
C ASN A 898 -7.54 17.30 16.86
N LEU A 899 -8.60 18.10 16.81
CA LEU A 899 -8.57 19.51 17.19
C LEU A 899 -8.31 19.72 18.66
N ASP A 900 -8.68 18.78 19.53
CA ASP A 900 -8.40 18.86 20.96
C ASP A 900 -6.90 18.76 21.26
N VAL A 901 -6.16 17.99 20.47
CA VAL A 901 -4.69 17.94 20.55
C VAL A 901 -4.08 19.19 19.95
N ILE A 902 -4.54 19.59 18.77
CA ILE A 902 -4.00 20.72 18.01
C ILE A 902 -4.12 22.03 18.81
N LYS A 903 -5.26 22.26 19.48
CA LYS A 903 -5.46 23.47 20.31
C LYS A 903 -4.51 23.56 21.51
N THR A 904 -3.95 22.44 21.96
CA THR A 904 -2.99 22.42 23.08
C THR A 904 -1.54 22.55 22.65
N ALA A 905 -1.27 22.50 21.33
CA ALA A 905 0.08 22.62 20.80
C ALA A 905 0.71 24.00 21.05
N ASP A 906 2.04 24.03 21.13
CA ASP A 906 2.81 25.27 21.22
C ASP A 906 3.03 25.89 19.83
N TRP A 907 3.14 25.03 18.82
CA TRP A 907 3.41 25.40 17.43
C TRP A 907 2.63 24.51 16.48
N ILE A 908 2.21 25.05 15.36
CA ILE A 908 1.53 24.31 14.28
C ILE A 908 2.25 24.55 12.97
N VAL A 909 2.41 23.49 12.18
CA VAL A 909 2.81 23.52 10.79
C VAL A 909 1.68 22.90 9.99
N ASP A 910 0.98 23.73 9.20
CA ASP A 910 -0.19 23.31 8.42
C ASP A 910 0.19 23.12 6.95
N LEU A 911 0.02 21.91 6.42
CA LEU A 911 0.28 21.57 5.02
C LEU A 911 -1.00 21.57 4.21
N GLY A 912 -0.87 21.86 2.96
CA GLY A 912 -2.00 21.90 2.03
C GLY A 912 -1.64 22.61 0.73
N PRO A 913 -2.60 23.34 0.12
CA PRO A 913 -4.01 23.54 0.54
C PRO A 913 -4.91 22.32 0.33
N GLU A 914 -4.53 21.40 -0.56
CA GLU A 914 -5.28 20.19 -0.92
C GLU A 914 -4.43 18.92 -0.71
N GLY A 915 -4.98 17.76 -1.01
CA GLY A 915 -4.26 16.50 -1.05
C GLY A 915 -3.60 16.20 -2.40
N GLY A 916 -2.64 15.27 -2.41
CA GLY A 916 -1.96 14.81 -3.63
C GLY A 916 -1.22 15.92 -4.37
N ALA A 917 -1.41 16.01 -5.67
CA ALA A 917 -0.77 17.02 -6.51
C ALA A 917 -1.15 18.46 -6.16
N GLY A 918 -2.32 18.69 -5.58
CA GLY A 918 -2.77 20.00 -5.08
C GLY A 918 -2.21 20.40 -3.72
N GLY A 919 -1.53 19.48 -3.04
CA GLY A 919 -0.90 19.68 -1.73
C GLY A 919 0.59 19.94 -1.80
N GLY A 920 1.30 19.56 -0.75
CA GLY A 920 2.76 19.57 -0.71
C GLY A 920 3.38 20.93 -0.42
N THR A 921 2.61 21.90 0.11
CA THR A 921 3.12 23.20 0.54
C THR A 921 2.77 23.46 2.00
N ILE A 922 3.58 24.28 2.70
CA ILE A 922 3.25 24.79 4.03
C ILE A 922 2.37 26.00 3.86
N VAL A 923 1.12 25.90 4.28
CA VAL A 923 0.11 26.95 4.16
C VAL A 923 0.22 27.94 5.29
N ALA A 924 0.48 27.46 6.51
CA ALA A 924 0.60 28.29 7.71
C ALA A 924 1.59 27.65 8.69
N SER A 925 2.27 28.47 9.45
CA SER A 925 3.17 28.06 10.53
C SER A 925 3.14 29.11 11.63
N GLY A 926 3.07 28.68 12.87
CA GLY A 926 3.02 29.59 14.01
C GLY A 926 2.31 28.98 15.22
N THR A 927 1.95 29.82 16.19
CA THR A 927 1.11 29.42 17.30
C THR A 927 -0.29 29.04 16.80
N PRO A 928 -1.07 28.25 17.54
CA PRO A 928 -2.45 27.96 17.18
C PRO A 928 -3.30 29.20 16.91
N GLU A 929 -3.08 30.29 17.65
CA GLU A 929 -3.75 31.56 17.46
C GLU A 929 -3.37 32.22 16.13
N ASP A 930 -2.10 32.15 15.72
CA ASP A 930 -1.62 32.67 14.44
C ASP A 930 -2.19 31.89 13.25
N VAL A 931 -2.22 30.57 13.36
CA VAL A 931 -2.80 29.71 12.31
C VAL A 931 -4.32 29.92 12.20
N ALA A 932 -5.02 30.13 13.29
CA ALA A 932 -6.46 30.43 13.29
C ALA A 932 -6.81 31.75 12.61
N LYS A 933 -5.89 32.72 12.56
CA LYS A 933 -6.05 34.00 11.85
C LYS A 933 -5.78 33.88 10.35
N ASN A 934 -5.07 32.86 9.92
CA ASN A 934 -4.72 32.65 8.52
C ASN A 934 -5.92 32.11 7.71
N LYS A 935 -6.42 32.90 6.80
CA LYS A 935 -7.60 32.55 5.97
C LYS A 935 -7.34 31.40 5.00
N ALA A 936 -6.10 31.17 4.63
CA ALA A 936 -5.71 30.09 3.72
C ALA A 936 -5.65 28.72 4.43
N SER A 937 -5.54 28.71 5.75
CA SER A 937 -5.48 27.46 6.53
C SER A 937 -6.87 26.88 6.77
N VAL A 938 -7.11 25.70 6.20
CA VAL A 938 -8.35 24.94 6.46
C VAL A 938 -8.39 24.50 7.93
N THR A 939 -7.28 24.02 8.47
CA THR A 939 -7.15 23.67 9.90
C THR A 939 -7.44 24.87 10.80
N GLY A 940 -6.92 26.05 10.46
CA GLY A 940 -7.15 27.28 11.19
C GLY A 940 -8.62 27.68 11.23
N LYS A 941 -9.38 27.45 10.18
CA LYS A 941 -10.81 27.69 10.12
C LYS A 941 -11.60 26.87 11.16
N TYR A 942 -11.27 25.58 11.29
CA TYR A 942 -11.91 24.69 12.26
C TYR A 942 -11.40 24.91 13.69
N LEU A 943 -10.17 25.37 13.84
CA LEU A 943 -9.55 25.63 15.15
C LEU A 943 -10.06 26.92 15.81
N LYS A 944 -10.39 27.94 15.01
CA LYS A 944 -10.77 29.28 15.48
C LYS A 944 -11.90 29.30 16.52
N PRO A 945 -13.01 28.55 16.35
CA PRO A 945 -14.08 28.49 17.35
C PRO A 945 -13.60 27.94 18.69
N LEU A 946 -12.71 26.97 18.69
CA LEU A 946 -12.22 26.28 19.89
C LEU A 946 -11.24 27.12 20.72
N LEU A 947 -10.54 28.05 20.10
CA LEU A 947 -9.63 28.97 20.78
C LEU A 947 -10.35 30.17 21.43
N LYS A 948 -11.59 30.44 21.04
CA LYS A 948 -12.42 31.54 21.58
C LYS A 948 -13.33 31.10 22.73
N ALA A 949 -13.53 29.78 22.88
CA ALA A 949 -14.31 29.17 23.96
C ALA A 949 -13.40 28.88 25.18
#